data_89d0f5e422d77bc0536fa7a57c883bbf
#
_entry.id   89d0f5e422d77bc0536fa7a57c883bbf
#
_cell.length_a   1.000
_cell.length_b   1.000
_cell.length_c   1.000
_cell.angle_alpha   90.00
_cell.angle_beta   90.00
_cell.angle_gamma   90.00
#
_symmetry.space_group_name_H-M   'P 1'
#
loop_
_entity.id
_entity.type
_entity.pdbx_description
1 polymer ?
#
loop_
_entity_poly.entity_id
_entity_poly.type
_entity_poly.pdbx_seq_one_letter_code
_entity_poly.pdbx_strand_id
1 'polypeptide(L)'
;VKYFGNTVLNKAALDHLFEDQMQRWALARDNYAALDGVKLRSFPLDNGEKPVEVKVQFNPSRMVSSTAKIDAQTIKNRKCFFCKENRPKEQMGIRFEGVTTGYLVQVNPYPIFRHHLVIQSNTHSRQELDSSRMVDMLTLAKMLPDYVVFYNGPNAGASVPDHFHFQAGDKGVLPLQTSFRNYRKEIIHSFGPGPKPGDTASYNYLRVYHLTDYARGAFIIDVASVKMAILYIGKIYTILSGLTGRGDGRFDPDDIVSSDMNQFQEGGMWEPMMNVLCWWENGFWRIALFARGELRPSCYSAEGAEHFTISPACVEMGGLVITPVEDDFHRLQAKDVKKIFDDVSISYDIEEKLIRKMRNQPQVSVGIMHADQIRFTLNDQYRLVEKNGITNIKGPVYQGDLTIELAEEGKLLFEGQKYKEIMFEPVEKQKTATFWLRDVVIGVNFHWERKEDQKFEGCLKFIVENGQVCPINILGVEDYLTSVISSEMSATANENLLKAHAVISRSWLLAQIEHADKEKQPSCTLKENPEHNCEELIKWYDRDDHNNFDVCADDHCQRYQGLTRASTEAVKKAIDQTWGEILSYEGQICDARFYKCCGGMLEEFENAWEDTHHDYLEVVRDSEDSAQTEAKTGKYGKDAAIILDLRDEDKAVAWIHGNPDAFCNTKDAQILGQVLNNYDQETADFYRWTVKYTQEEISNLVNTKSGYDFGQILDLVPIERGTSGRLIRLKIVGTKKTMIIGKELEIRRILSPSHLYSSAFVAYRLDENGKTLKKDXXXXXXXXXXXXXXXXXXXXRSRRYGSERICL
;
A
#
# COMPACT_ATOMS: atom_id res chain seq x y z
N VAL A 1 47.32 25.83 4.52
CA VAL A 1 46.29 25.88 3.47
C VAL A 1 46.09 27.36 3.12
N LYS A 2 46.25 27.69 1.86
CA LYS A 2 45.94 29.04 1.37
C LYS A 2 44.46 29.09 1.03
N TYR A 3 43.72 29.92 1.71
CA TYR A 3 42.29 30.17 1.47
C TYR A 3 42.17 31.44 0.62
N PHE A 4 41.06 31.56 -0.11
CA PHE A 4 40.67 32.81 -0.73
C PHE A 4 40.06 33.73 0.35
N GLY A 5 40.87 34.11 1.33
CA GLY A 5 40.47 35.05 2.41
C GLY A 5 39.16 34.69 3.07
N ASN A 6 38.31 35.67 3.37
CA ASN A 6 36.94 35.54 3.92
C ASN A 6 35.89 35.51 2.82
N THR A 7 36.19 34.92 1.66
CA THR A 7 35.29 34.88 0.50
C THR A 7 34.11 33.97 0.80
N VAL A 8 32.91 34.48 0.65
CA VAL A 8 31.66 33.72 0.77
C VAL A 8 31.49 32.88 -0.50
N LEU A 9 31.13 31.60 -0.32
CA LEU A 9 30.90 30.68 -1.43
C LEU A 9 29.71 31.19 -2.29
N ASN A 10 30.00 31.50 -3.54
CA ASN A 10 29.00 31.89 -4.56
C ASN A 10 29.61 31.68 -5.95
N LYS A 11 28.82 31.92 -6.99
CA LYS A 11 29.24 31.70 -8.38
C LYS A 11 30.54 32.48 -8.72
N ALA A 12 30.58 33.78 -8.39
CA ALA A 12 31.74 34.61 -8.72
C ALA A 12 33.03 34.11 -8.04
N ALA A 13 32.93 33.67 -6.79
CA ALA A 13 34.07 33.09 -6.06
C ALA A 13 34.54 31.78 -6.70
N LEU A 14 33.57 30.95 -7.19
CA LEU A 14 33.93 29.72 -7.90
C LEU A 14 34.58 29.99 -9.25
N ASP A 15 34.06 30.96 -10.03
CA ASP A 15 34.66 31.34 -11.32
C ASP A 15 36.11 31.77 -11.09
N HIS A 16 36.36 32.60 -10.09
CA HIS A 16 37.70 33.04 -9.73
C HIS A 16 38.60 31.87 -9.25
N LEU A 17 38.03 30.93 -8.48
CA LEU A 17 38.77 29.73 -8.06
C LEU A 17 39.17 28.87 -9.28
N PHE A 18 38.30 28.70 -10.25
CA PHE A 18 38.61 27.94 -11.47
C PHE A 18 39.71 28.65 -12.26
N GLU A 19 39.62 29.99 -12.43
CA GLU A 19 40.65 30.76 -13.14
C GLU A 19 42.01 30.59 -12.46
N ASP A 20 42.10 30.79 -11.13
CA ASP A 20 43.32 30.61 -10.37
C ASP A 20 43.93 29.22 -10.53
N GLN A 21 43.06 28.17 -10.43
CA GLN A 21 43.53 26.81 -10.49
C GLN A 21 44.03 26.41 -11.91
N MET A 22 43.41 26.93 -12.94
CA MET A 22 43.86 26.72 -14.33
C MET A 22 45.22 27.42 -14.59
N GLN A 23 45.51 28.54 -13.90
CA GLN A 23 46.78 29.23 -14.03
C GLN A 23 47.89 28.55 -13.23
N ARG A 24 47.64 28.18 -11.98
CA ARG A 24 48.70 27.71 -11.08
C ARG A 24 48.90 26.21 -10.97
N TRP A 25 47.92 25.39 -11.37
CA TRP A 25 47.91 23.92 -11.14
C TRP A 25 47.91 23.17 -12.47
N ALA A 26 49.15 22.77 -12.93
CA ALA A 26 49.31 22.10 -14.22
C ALA A 26 48.44 20.87 -14.40
N LEU A 27 48.38 19.98 -13.39
CA LEU A 27 47.53 18.79 -13.43
C LEU A 27 46.08 19.12 -13.74
N ALA A 28 45.50 20.11 -13.02
CA ALA A 28 44.10 20.52 -13.26
C ALA A 28 43.95 21.11 -14.66
N ARG A 29 44.80 22.10 -15.01
CA ARG A 29 44.76 22.76 -16.33
C ARG A 29 44.77 21.73 -17.47
N ASP A 30 45.74 20.77 -17.43
CA ASP A 30 45.93 19.81 -18.51
C ASP A 30 44.72 18.86 -18.61
N ASN A 31 44.17 18.41 -17.47
CA ASN A 31 42.99 17.53 -17.43
C ASN A 31 41.71 18.25 -17.87
N TYR A 32 41.56 19.55 -17.54
CA TYR A 32 40.43 20.34 -18.02
C TYR A 32 40.52 20.64 -19.51
N ALA A 33 41.73 20.90 -20.02
CA ALA A 33 41.96 21.05 -21.46
C ALA A 33 41.64 19.75 -22.21
N ALA A 34 41.93 18.59 -21.62
CA ALA A 34 41.62 17.29 -22.20
C ALA A 34 40.11 17.05 -22.37
N LEU A 35 39.25 17.76 -21.63
CA LEU A 35 37.80 17.65 -21.81
C LEU A 35 37.33 18.10 -23.21
N ASP A 36 38.08 18.95 -23.89
CA ASP A 36 37.77 19.37 -25.27
C ASP A 36 37.90 18.21 -26.27
N GLY A 37 38.67 17.17 -25.90
CA GLY A 37 38.88 15.98 -26.72
C GLY A 37 38.03 14.77 -26.31
N VAL A 38 37.17 14.88 -25.29
CA VAL A 38 36.31 13.72 -24.90
C VAL A 38 35.27 13.45 -25.99
N LYS A 39 35.08 12.15 -26.26
CA LYS A 39 34.09 11.70 -27.23
C LYS A 39 32.78 11.39 -26.51
N LEU A 40 31.66 11.77 -27.12
CA LEU A 40 30.33 11.54 -26.58
C LEU A 40 29.47 10.78 -27.60
N ARG A 41 28.73 9.81 -27.13
CA ARG A 41 27.65 9.11 -27.86
C ARG A 41 26.37 9.21 -27.04
N SER A 42 25.25 9.27 -27.73
CA SER A 42 23.91 9.19 -27.10
C SER A 42 23.11 8.10 -27.76
N PHE A 43 22.28 7.42 -26.99
CA PHE A 43 21.31 6.47 -27.52
C PHE A 43 20.13 6.31 -26.57
N PRO A 44 18.96 5.91 -27.08
CA PRO A 44 17.82 5.63 -26.19
C PRO A 44 18.04 4.35 -25.40
N LEU A 45 17.69 4.38 -24.12
CA LEU A 45 17.76 3.22 -23.24
C LEU A 45 16.59 2.24 -23.52
N ASP A 46 15.46 2.76 -23.97
CA ASP A 46 14.27 1.97 -24.32
C ASP A 46 13.66 2.51 -25.64
N ASN A 47 12.67 1.78 -26.15
CA ASN A 47 11.97 2.12 -27.40
C ASN A 47 10.58 2.73 -27.15
N GLY A 48 10.37 3.34 -25.98
CA GLY A 48 9.09 3.99 -25.65
C GLY A 48 8.80 5.22 -26.49
N GLU A 49 7.60 5.74 -26.44
CA GLU A 49 7.18 6.96 -27.15
C GLU A 49 8.07 8.16 -26.82
N LYS A 50 8.57 8.21 -25.60
CA LYS A 50 9.49 9.24 -25.12
C LYS A 50 10.69 8.53 -24.50
N PRO A 51 11.64 8.09 -25.32
CA PRO A 51 12.75 7.29 -24.80
C PRO A 51 13.62 8.08 -23.84
N VAL A 52 14.12 7.38 -22.82
CA VAL A 52 15.11 7.91 -21.89
C VAL A 52 16.46 7.87 -22.60
N GLU A 53 17.14 9.02 -22.64
CA GLU A 53 18.46 9.14 -23.25
C GLU A 53 19.54 8.71 -22.24
N VAL A 54 20.53 7.97 -22.71
CA VAL A 54 21.78 7.69 -22.01
C VAL A 54 22.92 8.22 -22.86
N LYS A 55 23.89 8.86 -22.21
CA LYS A 55 25.12 9.33 -22.84
C LYS A 55 26.30 8.48 -22.37
N VAL A 56 27.24 8.23 -23.27
CA VAL A 56 28.51 7.58 -22.95
C VAL A 56 29.62 8.55 -23.26
N GLN A 57 30.51 8.74 -22.29
CA GLN A 57 31.68 9.60 -22.44
C GLN A 57 32.98 8.76 -22.42
N PHE A 58 33.77 8.85 -23.47
CA PHE A 58 35.15 8.34 -23.42
C PHE A 58 36.02 9.38 -22.75
N ASN A 59 36.58 9.05 -21.58
CA ASN A 59 37.40 9.97 -20.78
C ASN A 59 38.54 9.18 -20.14
N PRO A 60 39.72 9.12 -20.83
CA PRO A 60 40.85 8.33 -20.33
C PRO A 60 41.42 8.82 -19.01
N SER A 61 41.24 10.10 -18.65
CA SER A 61 41.74 10.63 -17.38
C SER A 61 41.03 10.04 -16.17
N ARG A 62 39.89 9.36 -16.39
CA ARG A 62 39.12 8.70 -15.33
C ARG A 62 39.61 7.28 -15.00
N MET A 63 40.61 6.77 -15.67
CA MET A 63 41.13 5.42 -15.42
C MET A 63 41.45 5.18 -13.94
N VAL A 64 42.12 6.12 -13.30
CA VAL A 64 42.48 6.03 -11.87
C VAL A 64 41.24 5.88 -10.96
N SER A 65 40.20 6.65 -11.23
CA SER A 65 38.96 6.58 -10.42
C SER A 65 38.15 5.30 -10.69
N SER A 66 38.05 4.91 -11.97
CA SER A 66 37.25 3.73 -12.38
C SER A 66 37.87 2.42 -11.89
N THR A 67 39.18 2.40 -11.68
CA THR A 67 39.92 1.20 -11.23
C THR A 67 40.37 1.32 -9.75
N ALA A 68 39.89 2.30 -9.02
CA ALA A 68 40.25 2.52 -7.61
C ALA A 68 40.02 1.27 -6.76
N LYS A 69 41.03 0.92 -5.95
CA LYS A 69 40.91 -0.16 -4.95
C LYS A 69 40.52 0.45 -3.63
N ILE A 70 39.36 -0.03 -3.10
CA ILE A 70 38.79 0.50 -1.88
C ILE A 70 38.66 -0.56 -0.77
N ASP A 71 39.41 -1.66 -0.91
CA ASP A 71 39.47 -2.69 0.15
C ASP A 71 40.14 -2.11 1.40
N ALA A 72 39.79 -2.65 2.55
CA ALA A 72 40.24 -2.13 3.86
C ALA A 72 41.78 -2.10 3.97
N GLN A 73 42.49 -3.07 3.41
CA GLN A 73 43.94 -3.13 3.47
C GLN A 73 44.59 -2.00 2.64
N THR A 74 44.03 -1.75 1.44
CA THR A 74 44.53 -0.66 0.58
C THR A 74 44.32 0.69 1.25
N ILE A 75 43.13 0.91 1.82
CA ILE A 75 42.76 2.16 2.53
C ILE A 75 43.70 2.37 3.72
N LYS A 76 43.95 1.36 4.53
CA LYS A 76 44.80 1.42 5.72
C LYS A 76 46.25 1.77 5.38
N ASN A 77 46.72 1.28 4.25
CA ASN A 77 48.15 1.44 3.85
C ASN A 77 48.45 2.71 3.08
N ARG A 78 47.42 3.45 2.59
CA ARG A 78 47.65 4.67 1.82
C ARG A 78 47.44 5.93 2.67
N LYS A 79 48.11 6.99 2.27
CA LYS A 79 47.84 8.32 2.85
C LYS A 79 46.50 8.85 2.31
N CYS A 80 45.70 9.42 3.18
CA CYS A 80 44.43 10.03 2.76
C CYS A 80 44.71 11.26 1.89
N PHE A 81 44.15 11.27 0.69
CA PHE A 81 44.39 12.35 -0.31
C PHE A 81 43.80 13.69 0.13
N PHE A 82 42.76 13.65 0.95
CA PHE A 82 42.00 14.84 1.36
C PHE A 82 42.53 15.49 2.63
N CYS A 83 43.35 14.79 3.40
CA CYS A 83 43.90 15.35 4.62
C CYS A 83 44.89 16.48 4.30
N LYS A 84 44.85 17.54 5.09
CA LYS A 84 45.56 18.81 4.91
C LYS A 84 47.06 18.59 4.59
N GLU A 85 47.70 17.66 5.26
CA GLU A 85 49.14 17.38 5.11
C GLU A 85 49.51 16.68 3.79
N ASN A 86 48.51 16.10 3.14
CA ASN A 86 48.76 15.33 1.90
C ASN A 86 48.27 16.05 0.63
N ARG A 87 47.60 17.19 0.77
CA ARG A 87 47.05 17.96 -0.37
C ARG A 87 48.16 18.61 -1.20
N PRO A 88 47.97 18.67 -2.52
CA PRO A 88 48.92 19.44 -3.37
C PRO A 88 49.04 20.91 -2.91
N LYS A 89 50.22 21.45 -2.98
CA LYS A 89 50.52 22.86 -2.58
C LYS A 89 49.79 23.86 -3.48
N GLU A 90 49.56 23.51 -4.70
CA GLU A 90 48.87 24.31 -5.74
C GLU A 90 47.37 24.37 -5.55
N GLN A 91 46.79 23.37 -4.87
CA GLN A 91 45.36 23.25 -4.71
C GLN A 91 44.82 24.28 -3.70
N MET A 92 43.96 25.17 -4.17
CA MET A 92 43.31 26.23 -3.37
C MET A 92 41.84 25.79 -3.11
N GLY A 93 41.20 26.46 -2.17
CA GLY A 93 39.79 26.16 -1.88
C GLY A 93 39.07 27.31 -1.18
N ILE A 94 37.74 27.26 -1.22
CA ILE A 94 36.82 28.20 -0.55
C ILE A 94 36.18 27.46 0.62
N ARG A 95 36.10 28.11 1.78
CA ARG A 95 35.45 27.54 2.97
C ARG A 95 33.93 27.53 2.82
N PHE A 96 33.32 26.47 3.29
CA PHE A 96 31.90 26.40 3.50
C PHE A 96 31.66 25.83 4.92
N GLU A 97 30.86 26.51 5.70
CA GLU A 97 30.55 26.07 7.06
C GLU A 97 29.24 25.27 7.04
N GLY A 98 29.32 24.01 7.34
CA GLY A 98 28.16 23.11 7.45
C GLY A 98 27.62 23.07 8.87
N VAL A 99 26.64 22.20 9.10
CA VAL A 99 25.92 22.06 10.40
C VAL A 99 26.87 21.60 11.50
N THR A 100 27.63 20.53 11.24
CA THR A 100 28.52 19.92 12.27
C THR A 100 29.99 20.03 11.93
N THR A 101 30.33 20.32 10.68
CA THR A 101 31.74 20.40 10.23
C THR A 101 31.89 21.47 9.15
N GLY A 102 33.10 22.02 9.05
CA GLY A 102 33.44 22.87 7.94
C GLY A 102 33.92 22.03 6.75
N TYR A 103 33.76 22.57 5.57
CA TYR A 103 34.19 21.95 4.31
C TYR A 103 35.16 22.87 3.55
N LEU A 104 35.95 22.25 2.70
CA LEU A 104 36.79 22.95 1.73
C LEU A 104 36.27 22.60 0.31
N VAL A 105 35.79 23.59 -0.41
CA VAL A 105 35.29 23.49 -1.79
C VAL A 105 36.49 23.73 -2.73
N GLN A 106 36.86 22.74 -3.53
CA GLN A 106 38.03 22.73 -4.37
C GLN A 106 37.72 22.25 -5.78
N VAL A 107 38.56 22.62 -6.74
CA VAL A 107 38.47 22.10 -8.12
C VAL A 107 38.89 20.61 -8.10
N ASN A 108 38.08 19.75 -8.71
CA ASN A 108 38.41 18.32 -8.88
C ASN A 108 39.44 18.22 -10.00
N PRO A 109 40.66 17.68 -9.77
CA PRO A 109 41.68 17.62 -10.82
C PRO A 109 41.43 16.56 -11.90
N TYR A 110 40.43 15.71 -11.73
CA TYR A 110 40.04 14.66 -12.72
C TYR A 110 38.61 14.89 -13.16
N PRO A 111 38.33 15.89 -13.99
CA PRO A 111 36.98 16.36 -14.24
C PRO A 111 36.17 15.43 -15.17
N ILE A 112 34.87 15.45 -14.98
CA ILE A 112 33.84 14.95 -15.90
C ILE A 112 33.07 16.14 -16.48
N PHE A 113 32.93 17.17 -15.67
CA PHE A 113 32.18 18.41 -15.98
C PHE A 113 33.17 19.55 -16.25
N ARG A 114 32.74 20.56 -17.02
CA ARG A 114 33.52 21.78 -17.25
C ARG A 114 33.85 22.50 -15.93
N HIS A 115 32.92 22.43 -14.98
CA HIS A 115 33.14 22.94 -13.63
C HIS A 115 32.87 21.79 -12.67
N HIS A 116 33.91 21.08 -12.27
CA HIS A 116 33.82 19.89 -11.41
C HIS A 116 34.49 20.19 -10.06
N LEU A 117 33.72 20.12 -8.98
CA LEU A 117 34.17 20.44 -7.62
C LEU A 117 34.25 19.17 -6.77
N VAL A 118 35.17 19.18 -5.81
CA VAL A 118 35.14 18.25 -4.66
C VAL A 118 34.99 19.12 -3.40
N ILE A 119 34.07 18.71 -2.53
CA ILE A 119 33.66 19.44 -1.32
C ILE A 119 33.94 18.50 -0.14
N GLN A 120 35.11 18.61 0.43
CA GLN A 120 35.63 17.67 1.43
C GLN A 120 35.53 18.22 2.83
N SER A 121 35.21 17.38 3.78
CA SER A 121 35.17 17.72 5.21
C SER A 121 36.55 18.18 5.68
N ASN A 122 36.58 19.13 6.59
CA ASN A 122 37.84 19.56 7.24
C ASN A 122 38.34 18.52 8.24
N THR A 123 37.44 17.65 8.69
CA THR A 123 37.77 16.54 9.61
C THR A 123 37.89 15.24 8.83
N HIS A 124 38.86 14.41 9.21
CA HIS A 124 39.00 13.07 8.65
C HIS A 124 37.93 12.19 9.28
N SER A 125 36.85 11.94 8.53
CA SER A 125 35.70 11.11 8.96
C SER A 125 35.24 10.24 7.81
N ARG A 126 34.71 9.05 8.12
CA ARG A 126 34.29 8.09 7.09
C ARG A 126 33.17 8.66 6.19
N GLN A 127 33.10 8.13 4.99
CA GLN A 127 32.07 8.48 4.01
C GLN A 127 30.74 7.89 4.51
N GLU A 128 29.86 8.72 5.06
CA GLU A 128 28.59 8.34 5.66
C GLU A 128 27.64 9.54 5.60
N LEU A 129 26.44 9.34 5.11
CA LEU A 129 25.43 10.39 4.99
C LEU A 129 24.50 10.35 6.20
N ASP A 130 24.52 11.40 7.00
CA ASP A 130 23.60 11.58 8.12
C ASP A 130 22.69 12.79 7.85
N SER A 131 21.77 13.06 8.76
CA SER A 131 20.82 14.19 8.62
C SER A 131 21.53 15.54 8.53
N SER A 132 22.60 15.77 9.29
CA SER A 132 23.36 17.04 9.26
C SER A 132 24.04 17.25 7.91
N ARG A 133 24.70 16.20 7.40
CA ARG A 133 25.37 16.23 6.10
C ARG A 133 24.34 16.36 4.97
N MET A 134 23.12 15.79 5.15
CA MET A 134 22.05 16.00 4.17
C MET A 134 21.61 17.48 4.16
N VAL A 135 21.51 18.15 5.31
CA VAL A 135 21.22 19.59 5.37
C VAL A 135 22.31 20.37 4.62
N ASP A 136 23.58 19.98 4.81
CA ASP A 136 24.71 20.61 4.12
C ASP A 136 24.58 20.45 2.59
N MET A 137 24.22 19.24 2.13
CA MET A 137 24.00 18.95 0.71
C MET A 137 22.89 19.84 0.11
N LEU A 138 21.76 19.94 0.82
CA LEU A 138 20.62 20.79 0.42
C LEU A 138 21.03 22.26 0.36
N THR A 139 21.77 22.72 1.37
CA THR A 139 22.28 24.10 1.44
C THR A 139 23.19 24.41 0.25
N LEU A 140 24.14 23.50 -0.01
CA LEU A 140 25.06 23.63 -1.16
C LEU A 140 24.30 23.71 -2.48
N ALA A 141 23.36 22.80 -2.70
CA ALA A 141 22.56 22.76 -3.94
C ALA A 141 21.74 24.04 -4.16
N LYS A 142 21.24 24.64 -3.08
CA LYS A 142 20.48 25.90 -3.14
C LYS A 142 21.42 27.11 -3.37
N MET A 143 22.56 27.10 -2.72
CA MET A 143 23.56 28.17 -2.89
C MET A 143 24.21 28.17 -4.28
N LEU A 144 24.27 26.98 -4.89
CA LEU A 144 24.95 26.78 -6.20
C LEU A 144 23.92 26.27 -7.23
N PRO A 145 22.90 27.06 -7.61
CA PRO A 145 21.81 26.60 -8.45
C PRO A 145 22.21 26.20 -9.87
N ASP A 146 23.42 26.56 -10.31
CA ASP A 146 23.99 26.14 -11.61
C ASP A 146 24.69 24.78 -11.50
N TYR A 147 24.66 24.13 -10.34
CA TYR A 147 25.36 22.87 -10.08
C TYR A 147 24.38 21.78 -9.66
N VAL A 148 24.78 20.51 -9.93
CA VAL A 148 24.23 19.34 -9.26
C VAL A 148 25.26 18.90 -8.21
N VAL A 149 24.81 18.77 -6.96
CA VAL A 149 25.63 18.25 -5.85
C VAL A 149 25.36 16.78 -5.72
N PHE A 150 26.40 15.96 -5.51
CA PHE A 150 26.19 14.52 -5.43
C PHE A 150 27.07 13.85 -4.38
N TYR A 151 26.57 12.74 -3.87
CA TYR A 151 27.16 11.92 -2.83
C TYR A 151 27.27 10.48 -3.32
N ASN A 152 28.48 9.93 -3.28
CA ASN A 152 28.73 8.50 -3.52
C ASN A 152 28.98 7.83 -2.18
N GLY A 153 28.12 6.86 -1.84
CA GLY A 153 28.26 6.10 -0.61
C GLY A 153 29.42 5.10 -0.65
N PRO A 154 29.84 4.58 0.50
CA PRO A 154 30.84 3.52 0.54
C PRO A 154 30.32 2.30 -0.21
N ASN A 155 31.16 1.67 -1.01
CA ASN A 155 30.79 0.56 -1.91
C ASN A 155 29.76 0.94 -2.99
N ALA A 156 29.52 2.23 -3.19
CA ALA A 156 28.62 2.76 -4.23
C ALA A 156 29.33 3.81 -5.10
N GLY A 157 30.61 3.63 -5.32
CA GLY A 157 31.43 4.48 -6.21
C GLY A 157 32.29 5.52 -5.52
N ALA A 158 32.30 5.61 -4.17
CA ALA A 158 33.23 6.48 -3.47
C ALA A 158 34.66 5.94 -3.59
N SER A 159 35.55 6.71 -4.22
CA SER A 159 36.98 6.31 -4.36
C SER A 159 37.82 6.63 -3.10
N VAL A 160 37.30 7.45 -2.19
CA VAL A 160 37.93 7.83 -0.91
C VAL A 160 36.89 7.66 0.22
N PRO A 161 36.53 6.39 0.55
CA PRO A 161 35.47 6.14 1.55
C PRO A 161 35.92 6.42 3.00
N ASP A 162 37.18 6.71 3.21
CA ASP A 162 37.78 7.02 4.51
C ASP A 162 37.79 8.53 4.83
N HIS A 163 37.28 9.36 3.91
CA HIS A 163 37.24 10.83 4.16
C HIS A 163 35.96 11.42 3.52
N PHE A 164 35.08 11.93 4.34
CA PHE A 164 33.79 12.45 3.88
C PHE A 164 33.91 13.57 2.87
N HIS A 165 33.18 13.45 1.77
CA HIS A 165 33.14 14.48 0.72
C HIS A 165 31.87 14.39 -0.11
N PHE A 166 31.44 15.54 -0.61
CA PHE A 166 30.51 15.65 -1.73
C PHE A 166 31.30 16.00 -3.00
N GLN A 167 30.63 15.90 -4.12
CA GLN A 167 31.11 16.44 -5.39
C GLN A 167 30.01 17.34 -5.98
N ALA A 168 30.39 18.21 -6.94
CA ALA A 168 29.43 19.00 -7.69
C ALA A 168 29.89 19.21 -9.12
N GLY A 169 28.94 19.26 -10.04
CA GLY A 169 29.23 19.50 -11.46
C GLY A 169 28.19 20.37 -12.11
N ASP A 170 28.41 20.77 -13.35
CA ASP A 170 27.48 21.62 -14.11
C ASP A 170 26.09 20.99 -14.18
N LYS A 171 25.07 21.74 -13.80
CA LYS A 171 23.65 21.36 -13.93
C LYS A 171 23.28 21.29 -15.41
N GLY A 172 22.43 20.33 -15.78
CA GLY A 172 21.96 20.18 -17.16
C GLY A 172 22.85 19.32 -18.05
N VAL A 173 23.89 18.70 -17.50
CA VAL A 173 24.76 17.77 -18.24
C VAL A 173 24.21 16.34 -18.21
N LEU A 174 23.68 15.92 -17.07
CA LEU A 174 23.18 14.56 -16.87
C LEU A 174 21.81 14.35 -17.56
N PRO A 175 21.63 13.26 -18.31
CA PRO A 175 20.32 12.92 -18.91
C PRO A 175 19.16 12.91 -17.90
N LEU A 176 19.39 12.48 -16.67
CA LEU A 176 18.38 12.51 -15.61
C LEU A 176 17.79 13.92 -15.41
N GLN A 177 18.57 14.97 -15.62
CA GLN A 177 18.11 16.35 -15.52
C GLN A 177 17.42 16.82 -16.81
N THR A 178 18.08 16.60 -17.96
CA THR A 178 17.64 17.14 -19.26
C THR A 178 16.44 16.44 -19.82
N SER A 179 16.28 15.14 -19.52
CA SER A 179 15.19 14.28 -20.03
C SER A 179 14.21 13.87 -18.93
N PHE A 180 14.18 14.57 -17.81
CA PHE A 180 13.38 14.20 -16.64
C PHE A 180 11.92 13.89 -16.97
N ARG A 181 11.31 14.59 -17.93
CA ARG A 181 9.91 14.42 -18.32
C ARG A 181 9.67 13.09 -19.03
N ASN A 182 10.70 12.48 -19.60
CA ASN A 182 10.59 11.22 -20.35
C ASN A 182 10.57 10.00 -19.42
N TYR A 183 11.15 10.11 -18.23
CA TYR A 183 11.18 8.99 -17.30
C TYR A 183 9.76 8.61 -16.84
N ARG A 184 9.46 7.32 -16.86
CA ARG A 184 8.21 6.79 -16.30
C ARG A 184 8.33 6.82 -14.79
N LYS A 185 7.32 7.43 -14.17
CA LYS A 185 7.33 7.72 -12.72
C LYS A 185 6.03 7.26 -12.09
N GLU A 186 6.14 6.51 -11.01
CA GLU A 186 5.02 6.19 -10.14
C GLU A 186 5.10 7.08 -8.91
N ILE A 187 4.00 7.75 -8.58
CA ILE A 187 3.94 8.57 -7.36
C ILE A 187 3.77 7.64 -6.16
N ILE A 188 4.72 7.68 -5.24
CA ILE A 188 4.65 6.96 -3.97
C ILE A 188 3.97 7.82 -2.92
N HIS A 189 4.27 9.15 -2.95
CA HIS A 189 3.70 10.08 -1.99
C HIS A 189 3.60 11.47 -2.59
N SER A 190 2.57 12.21 -2.20
CA SER A 190 2.33 13.55 -2.72
C SER A 190 1.69 14.42 -1.63
N PHE A 191 2.15 15.67 -1.52
CA PHE A 191 1.61 16.61 -0.54
C PHE A 191 1.77 18.03 -1.07
N GLY A 192 0.77 18.86 -0.85
CA GLY A 192 0.74 20.25 -1.27
C GLY A 192 0.58 20.44 -2.79
N PRO A 193 0.15 21.62 -3.23
CA PRO A 193 0.00 21.92 -4.65
C PRO A 193 1.36 22.01 -5.35
N GLY A 194 1.43 21.49 -6.56
CA GLY A 194 2.62 21.64 -7.41
C GLY A 194 2.78 23.06 -7.92
N PRO A 195 4.00 23.48 -8.22
CA PRO A 195 4.24 24.82 -8.80
C PRO A 195 3.65 24.90 -10.21
N LYS A 196 2.97 26.00 -10.51
CA LYS A 196 2.55 26.31 -11.89
C LYS A 196 3.76 26.77 -12.70
N PRO A 197 3.72 26.68 -14.04
CA PRO A 197 4.83 27.19 -14.84
C PRO A 197 5.13 28.64 -14.52
N GLY A 198 6.37 28.93 -14.14
CA GLY A 198 6.84 30.24 -13.77
C GLY A 198 6.72 30.61 -12.30
N ASP A 199 6.03 29.80 -11.50
CA ASP A 199 5.88 30.03 -10.07
C ASP A 199 6.94 29.23 -9.28
N THR A 200 7.25 29.70 -8.08
CA THR A 200 8.05 28.92 -7.13
C THR A 200 7.14 27.93 -6.39
N ALA A 201 7.70 26.79 -6.01
CA ALA A 201 6.95 25.77 -5.24
C ALA A 201 6.55 26.33 -3.87
N SER A 202 5.34 25.96 -3.42
CA SER A 202 4.89 26.28 -2.06
C SER A 202 5.73 25.53 -1.02
N TYR A 203 5.86 26.07 0.17
CA TYR A 203 6.71 25.50 1.24
C TYR A 203 6.34 24.04 1.56
N ASN A 204 5.08 23.65 1.40
CA ASN A 204 4.62 22.29 1.69
C ASN A 204 4.62 21.35 0.47
N TYR A 205 5.24 21.75 -0.64
CA TYR A 205 5.33 20.93 -1.84
C TYR A 205 6.22 19.70 -1.61
N LEU A 206 5.67 18.54 -1.90
CA LEU A 206 6.38 17.27 -1.86
C LEU A 206 5.84 16.34 -2.94
N ARG A 207 6.72 15.69 -3.67
CA ARG A 207 6.41 14.54 -4.54
C ARG A 207 7.53 13.51 -4.39
N VAL A 208 7.17 12.29 -4.07
CA VAL A 208 8.11 11.17 -4.04
C VAL A 208 7.72 10.23 -5.18
N TYR A 209 8.64 10.03 -6.11
CA TYR A 209 8.45 9.18 -7.28
C TYR A 209 9.38 7.97 -7.21
N HIS A 210 8.92 6.85 -7.74
CA HIS A 210 9.74 5.70 -8.12
C HIS A 210 9.87 5.70 -9.65
N LEU A 211 11.08 5.56 -10.17
CA LEU A 211 11.32 5.44 -11.62
C LEU A 211 11.11 3.96 -12.00
N THR A 212 10.10 3.66 -12.83
CA THR A 212 9.67 2.28 -13.08
C THR A 212 10.45 1.56 -14.18
N ASP A 213 11.03 2.29 -15.14
CA ASP A 213 11.72 1.71 -16.30
C ASP A 213 13.16 2.22 -16.40
N TYR A 214 13.85 2.30 -15.28
CA TYR A 214 15.23 2.77 -15.21
C TYR A 214 16.06 1.79 -14.37
N ALA A 215 16.88 2.27 -13.44
CA ALA A 215 17.56 1.41 -12.47
C ALA A 215 16.61 1.05 -11.33
N ARG A 216 16.63 -0.19 -10.86
CA ARG A 216 15.84 -0.60 -9.69
C ARG A 216 16.24 0.24 -8.46
N GLY A 217 15.27 0.55 -7.62
CA GLY A 217 15.52 1.36 -6.42
C GLY A 217 15.88 2.81 -6.71
N ALA A 218 15.40 3.33 -7.85
CA ALA A 218 15.62 4.73 -8.25
C ALA A 218 14.44 5.60 -7.79
N PHE A 219 14.69 6.51 -6.86
CA PHE A 219 13.67 7.40 -6.28
C PHE A 219 14.00 8.85 -6.58
N ILE A 220 12.97 9.63 -6.87
CA ILE A 220 13.07 11.09 -7.02
C ILE A 220 12.22 11.74 -5.94
N ILE A 221 12.80 12.67 -5.19
CA ILE A 221 12.11 13.43 -4.16
C ILE A 221 12.15 14.91 -4.54
N ASP A 222 11.01 15.47 -4.96
CA ASP A 222 10.83 16.90 -5.19
C ASP A 222 10.26 17.49 -3.90
N VAL A 223 10.97 18.40 -3.25
CA VAL A 223 10.62 18.89 -1.91
C VAL A 223 11.04 20.33 -1.69
N ALA A 224 10.13 21.13 -1.12
CA ALA A 224 10.40 22.56 -0.83
C ALA A 224 10.85 22.80 0.63
N SER A 225 10.79 21.78 1.49
CA SER A 225 11.11 21.89 2.92
C SER A 225 12.31 21.01 3.27
N VAL A 226 13.29 21.56 3.96
CA VAL A 226 14.46 20.83 4.49
C VAL A 226 13.98 19.69 5.41
N LYS A 227 13.03 19.99 6.31
CA LYS A 227 12.49 19.00 7.25
C LYS A 227 11.90 17.80 6.52
N MET A 228 11.12 18.04 5.47
CA MET A 228 10.51 16.96 4.67
C MET A 228 11.57 16.19 3.87
N ALA A 229 12.60 16.87 3.35
CA ALA A 229 13.70 16.20 2.66
C ALA A 229 14.41 15.21 3.60
N ILE A 230 14.76 15.66 4.80
CA ILE A 230 15.42 14.82 5.81
C ILE A 230 14.52 13.64 6.19
N LEU A 231 13.23 13.87 6.39
CA LEU A 231 12.25 12.83 6.75
C LEU A 231 12.22 11.72 5.68
N TYR A 232 12.10 12.08 4.40
CA TYR A 232 11.93 11.07 3.34
C TYR A 232 13.23 10.38 2.96
N ILE A 233 14.36 11.10 2.96
CA ILE A 233 15.69 10.47 2.77
C ILE A 233 15.96 9.52 3.96
N GLY A 234 15.70 9.99 5.18
CA GLY A 234 15.86 9.17 6.40
C GLY A 234 14.99 7.93 6.37
N LYS A 235 13.75 8.06 5.89
CA LYS A 235 12.84 6.92 5.74
C LYS A 235 13.41 5.87 4.78
N ILE A 236 13.88 6.29 3.59
CA ILE A 236 14.51 5.37 2.63
C ILE A 236 15.75 4.72 3.24
N TYR A 237 16.62 5.52 3.87
CA TYR A 237 17.85 5.05 4.53
C TYR A 237 17.53 3.96 5.56
N THR A 238 16.57 4.24 6.48
CA THR A 238 16.20 3.33 7.56
C THR A 238 15.62 2.01 7.01
N ILE A 239 14.74 2.10 6.02
CA ILE A 239 14.15 0.89 5.41
C ILE A 239 15.25 0.08 4.69
N LEU A 240 16.11 0.72 3.91
CA LEU A 240 17.21 0.04 3.23
C LEU A 240 18.16 -0.64 4.22
N SER A 241 18.49 0.07 5.32
CA SER A 241 19.34 -0.48 6.39
C SER A 241 18.73 -1.79 6.93
N GLY A 242 17.43 -1.78 7.23
CA GLY A 242 16.72 -2.97 7.73
C GLY A 242 16.63 -4.11 6.70
N LEU A 243 16.44 -3.77 5.43
CA LEU A 243 16.29 -4.79 4.37
C LEU A 243 17.64 -5.39 3.94
N THR A 244 18.73 -4.62 3.99
CA THR A 244 20.05 -5.05 3.51
C THR A 244 20.99 -5.49 4.64
N GLY A 245 20.66 -5.19 5.88
CA GLY A 245 21.53 -5.46 7.03
C GLY A 245 22.78 -4.56 7.07
N ARG A 246 22.77 -3.45 6.35
CA ARG A 246 23.87 -2.46 6.29
C ARG A 246 23.47 -1.18 7.04
N GLY A 247 24.34 -0.70 7.90
CA GLY A 247 24.05 0.46 8.74
C GLY A 247 23.34 0.07 10.02
N ASP A 248 23.20 1.01 10.92
CA ASP A 248 22.50 0.81 12.19
C ASP A 248 21.03 1.23 12.14
N GLY A 249 20.56 1.63 10.98
CA GLY A 249 19.15 2.06 10.78
C GLY A 249 18.87 3.47 11.27
N ARG A 250 19.87 4.21 11.69
CA ARG A 250 19.69 5.54 12.28
C ARG A 250 20.02 6.65 11.27
N PHE A 251 19.08 7.52 11.10
CA PHE A 251 19.26 8.76 10.34
C PHE A 251 18.75 9.89 11.25
N ASP A 252 19.28 9.94 12.47
CA ASP A 252 18.79 10.84 13.53
C ASP A 252 19.68 12.10 13.62
N PRO A 253 19.09 13.29 13.58
CA PRO A 253 19.84 14.53 13.71
C PRO A 253 20.48 14.72 15.11
N ASP A 254 19.95 14.00 16.11
CA ASP A 254 20.44 14.13 17.47
C ASP A 254 21.56 13.11 17.81
N ASP A 255 21.80 12.12 16.97
CA ASP A 255 22.92 11.19 17.12
C ASP A 255 24.18 11.80 16.47
N ILE A 256 24.91 12.56 17.24
CA ILE A 256 26.28 12.97 16.85
C ILE A 256 27.12 11.70 16.95
N VAL A 257 27.27 11.02 15.84
CA VAL A 257 28.12 9.84 15.76
C VAL A 257 29.53 10.30 16.13
N SER A 258 29.99 9.87 17.31
CA SER A 258 31.41 9.98 17.62
C SER A 258 32.13 9.15 16.55
N SER A 259 32.78 9.82 15.64
CA SER A 259 33.57 9.21 14.57
C SER A 259 34.82 8.58 15.18
N ASP A 260 34.64 7.52 15.94
CA ASP A 260 35.76 6.76 16.46
C ASP A 260 36.26 5.89 15.28
N MET A 261 37.29 6.39 14.64
CA MET A 261 37.96 5.76 13.49
C MET A 261 38.47 4.34 13.76
N ASN A 262 38.48 3.92 15.04
CA ASN A 262 38.92 2.58 15.41
C ASN A 262 37.90 1.49 15.11
N GLN A 263 36.68 1.86 14.70
CA GLN A 263 35.65 0.91 14.27
C GLN A 263 35.46 0.88 12.76
N PHE A 264 36.54 0.68 12.02
CA PHE A 264 36.45 0.42 10.57
C PHE A 264 35.94 -1.01 10.41
N GLN A 265 34.63 -1.18 10.39
CA GLN A 265 34.03 -2.48 10.05
C GLN A 265 34.36 -2.82 8.61
N GLU A 266 34.84 -4.02 8.38
CA GLU A 266 35.19 -4.49 7.03
C GLU A 266 34.00 -4.37 6.08
N GLY A 267 34.25 -3.87 4.87
CA GLY A 267 33.31 -3.90 3.78
C GLY A 267 32.29 -2.75 3.67
N GLY A 268 32.49 -1.64 4.39
CA GLY A 268 31.60 -0.47 4.27
C GLY A 268 30.18 -0.73 4.71
N MET A 269 30.03 -1.54 5.75
CA MET A 269 28.72 -2.01 6.25
C MET A 269 27.98 -0.97 7.12
N TRP A 270 28.59 0.18 7.37
CA TRP A 270 28.03 1.21 8.28
C TRP A 270 26.88 2.01 7.64
N GLU A 271 26.63 1.84 6.35
CA GLU A 271 25.61 2.58 5.61
C GLU A 271 25.01 1.69 4.51
N PRO A 272 23.71 1.83 4.18
CA PRO A 272 23.16 1.21 2.98
C PRO A 272 23.86 1.74 1.73
N MET A 273 24.13 0.88 0.77
CA MET A 273 24.77 1.29 -0.47
C MET A 273 23.83 2.21 -1.26
N MET A 274 24.26 3.44 -1.55
CA MET A 274 23.41 4.40 -2.29
C MET A 274 24.24 5.50 -2.97
N ASN A 275 23.62 6.07 -4.01
CA ASN A 275 24.09 7.30 -4.67
C ASN A 275 22.98 8.34 -4.53
N VAL A 276 23.36 9.58 -4.24
CA VAL A 276 22.38 10.68 -4.10
C VAL A 276 22.84 11.86 -4.94
N LEU A 277 21.93 12.39 -5.77
CA LEU A 277 22.11 13.63 -6.53
C LEU A 277 21.10 14.65 -6.02
N CYS A 278 21.50 15.90 -5.92
CA CYS A 278 20.62 16.96 -5.43
C CYS A 278 20.85 18.24 -6.22
N TRP A 279 19.78 18.87 -6.70
CA TRP A 279 19.88 20.16 -7.37
C TRP A 279 18.65 21.03 -7.08
N TRP A 280 18.83 22.34 -7.20
CA TRP A 280 17.77 23.32 -6.93
C TRP A 280 16.98 23.59 -8.22
N GLU A 281 15.66 23.54 -8.11
CA GLU A 281 14.70 23.83 -9.20
C GLU A 281 13.62 24.78 -8.67
N ASN A 282 13.42 25.91 -9.22
CA ASN A 282 12.26 26.80 -9.06
C ASN A 282 11.53 26.70 -7.69
N GLY A 283 12.30 26.84 -6.60
CA GLY A 283 11.71 26.85 -5.25
C GLY A 283 11.69 25.51 -4.52
N PHE A 284 12.23 24.44 -5.10
CA PHE A 284 12.33 23.13 -4.45
C PHE A 284 13.64 22.42 -4.79
N TRP A 285 14.01 21.49 -3.96
CA TRP A 285 15.12 20.58 -4.26
C TRP A 285 14.57 19.36 -5.01
N ARG A 286 15.23 18.98 -6.08
CA ARG A 286 15.05 17.66 -6.68
C ARG A 286 16.21 16.77 -6.24
N ILE A 287 15.87 15.68 -5.56
CA ILE A 287 16.84 14.73 -5.01
C ILE A 287 16.61 13.41 -5.72
N ALA A 288 17.66 12.87 -6.36
CA ALA A 288 17.60 11.53 -6.94
C ALA A 288 18.44 10.59 -6.08
N LEU A 289 17.80 9.53 -5.57
CA LEU A 289 18.47 8.51 -4.75
C LEU A 289 18.42 7.17 -5.50
N PHE A 290 19.59 6.54 -5.63
CA PHE A 290 19.72 5.21 -6.23
C PHE A 290 20.17 4.23 -5.15
N ALA A 291 19.31 3.27 -4.83
CA ALA A 291 19.62 2.20 -3.90
C ALA A 291 20.47 1.14 -4.63
N ARG A 292 21.63 0.83 -4.07
CA ARG A 292 22.63 -0.03 -4.71
C ARG A 292 22.71 -1.40 -4.02
N GLY A 293 23.01 -2.43 -4.83
CA GLY A 293 23.24 -3.79 -4.34
C GLY A 293 24.70 -4.23 -4.48
N GLU A 294 25.37 -3.74 -5.54
CA GLU A 294 26.74 -4.11 -5.82
C GLU A 294 27.57 -2.88 -6.19
N LEU A 295 28.87 -2.93 -5.87
CA LEU A 295 29.82 -1.87 -6.21
C LEU A 295 30.03 -1.81 -7.73
N ARG A 296 30.21 -2.96 -8.36
CA ARG A 296 30.56 -3.06 -9.77
C ARG A 296 29.69 -4.10 -10.48
N PRO A 297 29.39 -3.87 -11.77
CA PRO A 297 28.58 -4.82 -12.55
C PRO A 297 29.39 -6.06 -12.92
N SER A 298 28.70 -7.12 -13.30
CA SER A 298 29.32 -8.42 -13.70
C SER A 298 30.34 -8.24 -14.84
N CYS A 299 30.07 -7.31 -15.77
CA CYS A 299 30.95 -7.06 -16.90
C CYS A 299 32.33 -6.49 -16.47
N TYR A 300 32.47 -5.93 -15.28
CA TYR A 300 33.77 -5.38 -14.81
C TYR A 300 34.80 -6.49 -14.59
N SER A 301 34.36 -7.65 -14.11
CA SER A 301 35.22 -8.81 -13.86
C SER A 301 35.18 -9.86 -15.00
N ALA A 302 34.33 -9.66 -16.00
CA ALA A 302 34.22 -10.57 -17.16
C ALA A 302 35.50 -10.55 -18.00
N GLU A 303 35.61 -11.53 -18.87
CA GLU A 303 36.77 -11.62 -19.82
C GLU A 303 36.30 -11.45 -21.27
N GLY A 304 37.21 -11.06 -22.11
CA GLY A 304 36.97 -10.94 -23.55
C GLY A 304 35.93 -9.91 -23.93
N ALA A 305 35.06 -10.25 -24.85
CA ALA A 305 34.07 -9.34 -25.41
C ALA A 305 32.99 -8.86 -24.40
N GLU A 306 32.83 -9.57 -23.27
CA GLU A 306 31.85 -9.21 -22.23
C GLU A 306 32.44 -8.21 -21.21
N HIS A 307 33.75 -7.99 -21.24
CA HIS A 307 34.42 -7.07 -20.32
C HIS A 307 34.17 -5.60 -20.70
N PHE A 308 33.79 -4.78 -19.69
CA PHE A 308 33.75 -3.32 -19.78
C PHE A 308 34.35 -2.71 -18.50
N THR A 309 35.29 -1.78 -18.66
CA THR A 309 35.91 -1.06 -17.54
C THR A 309 34.98 0.07 -17.10
N ILE A 310 33.85 -0.27 -16.48
CA ILE A 310 32.82 0.68 -16.03
C ILE A 310 32.49 0.38 -14.56
N SER A 311 32.65 1.40 -13.73
CA SER A 311 32.38 1.31 -12.28
C SER A 311 31.37 2.41 -11.89
N PRO A 312 30.04 2.09 -11.96
CA PRO A 312 29.02 3.13 -11.83
C PRO A 312 29.00 3.82 -10.46
N ALA A 313 28.86 5.15 -10.50
CA ALA A 313 28.65 6.02 -9.36
C ALA A 313 27.51 7.00 -9.69
N CYS A 314 27.35 8.09 -8.97
CA CYS A 314 26.27 9.06 -9.19
C CYS A 314 26.12 9.51 -10.64
N VAL A 315 27.22 9.78 -11.30
CA VAL A 315 27.23 10.34 -12.67
C VAL A 315 26.64 9.33 -13.64
N GLU A 316 27.08 8.06 -13.53
CA GLU A 316 26.59 6.97 -14.37
C GLU A 316 25.11 6.69 -14.08
N MET A 317 24.74 6.64 -12.80
CA MET A 317 23.34 6.45 -12.41
C MET A 317 22.45 7.62 -12.88
N GLY A 318 23.03 8.79 -13.07
CA GLY A 318 22.37 9.97 -13.66
C GLY A 318 22.27 9.93 -15.19
N GLY A 319 22.75 8.87 -15.82
CA GLY A 319 22.63 8.64 -17.25
C GLY A 319 23.84 9.00 -18.10
N LEU A 320 24.97 9.44 -17.48
CA LEU A 320 26.20 9.73 -18.21
C LEU A 320 27.25 8.67 -17.84
N VAL A 321 27.31 7.63 -18.63
CA VAL A 321 28.23 6.49 -18.40
C VAL A 321 29.64 6.88 -18.84
N ILE A 322 30.60 6.78 -17.92
CA ILE A 322 32.02 7.13 -18.18
C ILE A 322 32.78 5.83 -18.45
N THR A 323 33.49 5.79 -19.56
CA THR A 323 34.44 4.72 -19.83
C THR A 323 35.83 5.33 -20.10
N PRO A 324 36.89 4.84 -19.40
CA PRO A 324 38.24 5.28 -19.67
C PRO A 324 38.91 4.54 -20.84
N VAL A 325 38.26 3.51 -21.39
CA VAL A 325 38.77 2.64 -22.45
C VAL A 325 38.04 2.93 -23.77
N GLU A 326 38.79 3.27 -24.81
CA GLU A 326 38.25 3.68 -26.11
C GLU A 326 37.45 2.53 -26.79
N ASP A 327 37.96 1.30 -26.70
CA ASP A 327 37.25 0.13 -27.26
C ASP A 327 35.88 -0.05 -26.58
N ASP A 328 35.82 0.07 -25.26
CA ASP A 328 34.56 0.00 -24.50
C ASP A 328 33.55 1.07 -24.99
N PHE A 329 34.04 2.31 -25.21
CA PHE A 329 33.22 3.41 -25.72
C PHE A 329 32.53 3.04 -27.03
N HIS A 330 33.27 2.38 -27.95
CA HIS A 330 32.75 2.01 -29.27
C HIS A 330 31.80 0.80 -29.21
N ARG A 331 32.07 -0.20 -28.35
CA ARG A 331 31.30 -1.43 -28.24
C ARG A 331 29.97 -1.31 -27.48
N LEU A 332 29.93 -0.41 -26.49
CA LEU A 332 28.83 -0.31 -25.56
C LEU A 332 27.49 -0.02 -26.27
N GLN A 333 26.45 -0.78 -25.94
CA GLN A 333 25.09 -0.66 -26.48
C GLN A 333 24.08 -0.39 -25.34
N ALA A 334 22.85 0.00 -25.70
CA ALA A 334 21.75 0.24 -24.73
C ALA A 334 21.52 -0.97 -23.81
N LYS A 335 21.51 -2.18 -24.36
CA LYS A 335 21.34 -3.40 -23.59
C LYS A 335 22.43 -3.62 -22.54
N ASP A 336 23.67 -3.19 -22.86
CA ASP A 336 24.80 -3.33 -21.94
C ASP A 336 24.67 -2.33 -20.78
N VAL A 337 24.24 -1.10 -21.06
CA VAL A 337 23.98 -0.09 -20.04
C VAL A 337 22.85 -0.55 -19.11
N LYS A 338 21.77 -1.09 -19.70
CA LYS A 338 20.64 -1.64 -18.91
C LYS A 338 21.12 -2.74 -17.97
N LYS A 339 21.94 -3.69 -18.50
CA LYS A 339 22.51 -4.76 -17.70
C LYS A 339 23.41 -4.21 -16.59
N ILE A 340 24.25 -3.21 -16.90
CA ILE A 340 25.13 -2.55 -15.92
C ILE A 340 24.28 -1.97 -14.77
N PHE A 341 23.20 -1.26 -15.09
CA PHE A 341 22.32 -0.68 -14.07
C PHE A 341 21.61 -1.78 -13.25
N ASP A 342 21.14 -2.83 -13.91
CA ASP A 342 20.50 -3.97 -13.25
C ASP A 342 21.48 -4.68 -12.29
N ASP A 343 22.70 -4.91 -12.71
CA ASP A 343 23.71 -5.63 -11.92
C ASP A 343 24.06 -4.87 -10.63
N VAL A 344 24.11 -3.53 -10.67
CA VAL A 344 24.54 -2.74 -9.51
C VAL A 344 23.38 -2.27 -8.62
N SER A 345 22.15 -2.49 -9.04
CA SER A 345 20.95 -2.09 -8.28
C SER A 345 20.55 -3.15 -7.25
N ILE A 346 19.69 -2.78 -6.32
CA ILE A 346 19.07 -3.72 -5.36
C ILE A 346 18.24 -4.78 -6.11
N SER A 347 17.99 -5.92 -5.47
CA SER A 347 17.15 -6.98 -6.04
C SER A 347 15.69 -6.53 -6.16
N TYR A 348 14.92 -7.22 -7.00
CA TYR A 348 13.48 -6.97 -7.14
C TYR A 348 12.74 -7.12 -5.81
N ASP A 349 13.08 -8.13 -5.02
CA ASP A 349 12.47 -8.37 -3.71
C ASP A 349 12.70 -7.21 -2.73
N ILE A 350 13.92 -6.67 -2.70
CA ILE A 350 14.25 -5.51 -1.85
C ILE A 350 13.51 -4.26 -2.35
N GLU A 351 13.48 -4.05 -3.67
CA GLU A 351 12.78 -2.90 -4.28
C GLU A 351 11.29 -2.91 -3.94
N GLU A 352 10.62 -4.05 -4.14
CA GLU A 352 9.19 -4.21 -3.83
C GLU A 352 8.91 -3.88 -2.36
N LYS A 353 9.70 -4.46 -1.46
CA LYS A 353 9.55 -4.22 -0.01
C LYS A 353 9.82 -2.77 0.36
N LEU A 354 10.82 -2.15 -0.27
CA LEU A 354 11.16 -0.74 -0.06
C LEU A 354 9.99 0.17 -0.49
N ILE A 355 9.46 -0.03 -1.69
CA ILE A 355 8.33 0.75 -2.22
C ILE A 355 7.12 0.60 -1.29
N ARG A 356 6.79 -0.63 -0.92
CA ARG A 356 5.65 -0.92 -0.03
C ARG A 356 5.78 -0.23 1.32
N LYS A 357 6.98 -0.26 1.93
CA LYS A 357 7.25 0.42 3.21
C LYS A 357 7.35 1.95 3.07
N MET A 358 7.70 2.46 1.88
CA MET A 358 7.71 3.90 1.59
C MET A 358 6.31 4.48 1.51
N ARG A 359 5.35 3.71 0.98
CA ARG A 359 3.94 4.13 0.89
C ARG A 359 3.34 4.19 2.28
N ASN A 360 2.67 5.28 2.58
CA ASN A 360 1.92 5.40 3.85
C ASN A 360 0.58 4.69 3.70
N GLN A 361 0.13 4.07 4.79
CA GLN A 361 -1.19 3.44 4.84
C GLN A 361 -1.78 3.64 6.24
N PRO A 362 -3.09 3.88 6.34
CA PRO A 362 -3.75 3.90 7.65
C PRO A 362 -3.64 2.53 8.34
N GLN A 363 -3.80 2.51 9.66
CA GLN A 363 -3.85 1.27 10.43
C GLN A 363 -5.31 0.84 10.58
N VAL A 364 -5.54 -0.47 10.65
CA VAL A 364 -6.85 -1.05 10.98
C VAL A 364 -6.66 -2.06 12.12
N SER A 365 -7.64 -2.08 13.03
CA SER A 365 -7.70 -3.04 14.13
C SER A 365 -8.80 -4.07 13.85
N VAL A 366 -8.43 -5.36 13.86
CA VAL A 366 -9.32 -6.46 13.47
C VAL A 366 -9.50 -7.42 14.65
N GLY A 367 -10.72 -7.51 15.18
CA GLY A 367 -11.09 -8.50 16.20
C GLY A 367 -11.21 -9.88 15.56
N ILE A 368 -10.46 -10.87 16.07
CA ILE A 368 -10.31 -12.16 15.39
C ILE A 368 -11.30 -13.21 15.93
N MET A 369 -11.39 -13.36 17.25
CA MET A 369 -12.21 -14.42 17.86
C MET A 369 -12.47 -14.10 19.33
N HIS A 370 -13.27 -14.95 19.99
CA HIS A 370 -13.52 -14.88 21.43
C HIS A 370 -13.33 -16.27 22.04
N ALA A 371 -12.57 -16.37 23.14
CA ALA A 371 -12.37 -17.64 23.84
C ALA A 371 -11.91 -17.37 25.28
N ASP A 372 -12.10 -18.35 26.18
CA ASP A 372 -11.65 -18.22 27.58
C ASP A 372 -10.12 -18.33 27.67
N GLN A 373 -9.51 -19.04 26.71
CA GLN A 373 -8.05 -19.21 26.63
C GLN A 373 -7.63 -19.19 25.17
N ILE A 374 -6.52 -18.51 24.88
CA ILE A 374 -5.98 -18.42 23.51
C ILE A 374 -4.50 -18.82 23.54
N ARG A 375 -4.17 -19.80 22.70
CA ARG A 375 -2.79 -20.22 22.42
C ARG A 375 -2.30 -19.49 21.18
N PHE A 376 -1.09 -18.95 21.24
CA PHE A 376 -0.50 -18.22 20.10
C PHE A 376 1.01 -18.45 20.04
N THR A 377 1.58 -18.22 18.86
CA THR A 377 3.03 -18.38 18.64
C THR A 377 3.57 -17.10 17.99
N LEU A 378 4.54 -16.46 18.64
CA LEU A 378 5.23 -15.30 18.06
C LEU A 378 6.45 -15.84 17.28
N ASN A 379 6.40 -15.71 15.95
CA ASN A 379 7.48 -16.23 15.07
C ASN A 379 8.74 -15.36 15.18
N ASP A 380 8.56 -14.08 15.46
CA ASP A 380 9.62 -13.08 15.56
C ASP A 380 9.64 -12.50 16.98
N GLN A 381 10.59 -11.63 17.26
CA GLN A 381 10.69 -10.96 18.56
C GLN A 381 9.63 -9.87 18.68
N TYR A 382 8.81 -9.96 19.71
CA TYR A 382 7.74 -9.00 20.03
C TYR A 382 7.95 -8.46 21.44
N ARG A 383 7.82 -7.15 21.58
CA ARG A 383 7.85 -6.48 22.88
C ARG A 383 6.43 -6.36 23.44
N LEU A 384 6.25 -6.80 24.66
CA LEU A 384 5.00 -6.58 25.40
C LEU A 384 4.92 -5.08 25.73
N VAL A 385 3.75 -4.49 25.48
CA VAL A 385 3.45 -3.09 25.78
C VAL A 385 2.14 -3.05 26.58
N GLU A 386 2.21 -2.48 27.79
CA GLU A 386 1.04 -2.25 28.61
C GLU A 386 0.65 -0.77 28.54
N LYS A 387 -0.62 -0.50 28.30
CA LYS A 387 -1.14 0.86 28.24
C LYS A 387 -1.55 1.30 29.65
N ASN A 388 -0.93 2.34 30.15
CA ASN A 388 -1.25 2.92 31.47
C ASN A 388 -1.64 4.40 31.28
N GLY A 389 -2.90 4.60 31.03
CA GLY A 389 -3.41 5.94 30.69
C GLY A 389 -2.86 6.43 29.34
N ILE A 390 -2.16 7.55 29.37
CA ILE A 390 -1.58 8.16 28.15
C ILE A 390 -0.23 7.56 27.78
N THR A 391 0.46 6.89 28.75
CA THR A 391 1.80 6.35 28.53
C THR A 391 1.79 4.85 28.25
N ASN A 392 2.67 4.41 27.37
CA ASN A 392 2.91 3.00 27.07
C ASN A 392 4.12 2.51 27.89
N ILE A 393 3.91 1.51 28.71
CA ILE A 393 4.99 0.87 29.49
C ILE A 393 5.54 -0.28 28.64
N LYS A 394 6.80 -0.18 28.27
CA LYS A 394 7.50 -1.22 27.50
C LYS A 394 8.02 -2.29 28.43
N GLY A 395 7.50 -3.49 28.28
CA GLY A 395 7.87 -4.67 29.03
C GLY A 395 8.88 -5.57 28.31
N PRO A 396 8.95 -6.84 28.73
CA PRO A 396 9.88 -7.82 28.17
C PRO A 396 9.61 -8.13 26.68
N VAL A 397 10.60 -8.77 26.06
CA VAL A 397 10.50 -9.30 24.70
C VAL A 397 10.17 -10.78 24.76
N TYR A 398 9.25 -11.22 23.93
CA TYR A 398 8.79 -12.61 23.82
C TYR A 398 8.94 -13.12 22.39
N GLN A 399 9.11 -14.44 22.29
CA GLN A 399 9.12 -15.19 21.03
C GLN A 399 8.76 -16.64 21.34
N GLY A 400 8.10 -17.35 20.43
CA GLY A 400 7.71 -18.75 20.61
C GLY A 400 6.27 -18.93 21.08
N ASP A 401 5.98 -20.11 21.62
CA ASP A 401 4.62 -20.52 22.02
C ASP A 401 4.23 -19.92 23.36
N LEU A 402 3.05 -19.33 23.42
CA LEU A 402 2.53 -18.59 24.57
C LEU A 402 1.03 -18.86 24.72
N THR A 403 0.52 -18.61 25.93
CA THR A 403 -0.90 -18.76 26.25
C THR A 403 -1.37 -17.55 27.07
N ILE A 404 -2.57 -17.08 26.76
CA ILE A 404 -3.25 -16.04 27.52
C ILE A 404 -4.66 -16.53 27.88
N GLU A 405 -5.12 -16.25 29.08
CA GLU A 405 -6.42 -16.74 29.53
C GLU A 405 -7.20 -15.68 30.30
N LEU A 406 -8.49 -15.93 30.42
CA LEU A 406 -9.39 -15.09 31.20
C LEU A 406 -9.12 -15.33 32.69
N ALA A 407 -8.83 -14.27 33.43
CA ALA A 407 -8.69 -14.33 34.89
C ALA A 407 -10.02 -13.96 35.57
N GLU A 408 -10.11 -14.26 36.86
CA GLU A 408 -11.17 -13.74 37.71
C GLU A 408 -11.19 -12.20 37.63
N GLU A 409 -12.32 -11.60 37.85
CA GLU A 409 -12.55 -10.14 37.79
C GLU A 409 -12.54 -9.59 36.33
N GLY A 410 -12.65 -10.48 35.32
CA GLY A 410 -12.71 -10.05 33.91
C GLY A 410 -11.42 -9.39 33.43
N LYS A 411 -10.26 -9.91 33.87
CA LYS A 411 -8.96 -9.46 33.41
C LYS A 411 -8.24 -10.56 32.61
N LEU A 412 -7.22 -10.17 31.87
CA LEU A 412 -6.32 -11.09 31.18
C LEU A 412 -5.29 -11.63 32.19
N LEU A 413 -5.02 -12.94 32.12
CA LEU A 413 -3.90 -13.56 32.86
C LEU A 413 -2.83 -13.98 31.87
N PHE A 414 -1.64 -13.39 31.97
CA PHE A 414 -0.50 -13.71 31.12
C PHE A 414 0.76 -13.78 31.96
N GLU A 415 1.49 -14.91 31.85
CA GLU A 415 2.75 -15.16 32.61
C GLU A 415 2.61 -14.83 34.10
N GLY A 416 1.48 -15.21 34.69
CA GLY A 416 1.21 -15.05 36.13
C GLY A 416 0.81 -13.63 36.55
N GLN A 417 0.67 -12.70 35.61
CA GLN A 417 0.27 -11.32 35.92
C GLN A 417 -1.09 -11.00 35.29
N LYS A 418 -1.86 -10.13 35.95
CA LYS A 418 -3.20 -9.73 35.50
C LYS A 418 -3.14 -8.38 34.82
N TYR A 419 -3.76 -8.28 33.63
CA TYR A 419 -3.78 -7.07 32.80
C TYR A 419 -5.20 -6.70 32.41
N LYS A 420 -5.44 -5.41 32.18
CA LYS A 420 -6.68 -4.92 31.56
C LYS A 420 -6.61 -5.15 30.04
N GLU A 421 -5.47 -4.76 29.44
CA GLU A 421 -5.16 -5.01 28.03
C GLU A 421 -3.65 -5.08 27.87
N ILE A 422 -3.17 -5.85 26.90
CA ILE A 422 -1.75 -5.89 26.55
C ILE A 422 -1.60 -5.95 25.03
N MET A 423 -0.46 -5.46 24.55
CA MET A 423 -0.13 -5.49 23.13
C MET A 423 1.28 -6.03 22.92
N PHE A 424 1.45 -6.84 21.90
CA PHE A 424 2.73 -7.35 21.43
C PHE A 424 3.08 -6.57 20.16
N GLU A 425 4.13 -5.75 20.23
CA GLU A 425 4.64 -4.96 19.08
C GLU A 425 5.93 -5.59 18.55
N PRO A 426 6.10 -5.71 17.21
CA PRO A 426 7.37 -6.17 16.65
C PRO A 426 8.55 -5.32 17.14
N VAL A 427 9.64 -5.98 17.56
CA VAL A 427 10.88 -5.28 17.96
C VAL A 427 11.52 -4.65 16.71
N GLU A 428 11.60 -5.43 15.62
CA GLU A 428 12.14 -4.96 14.34
C GLU A 428 11.01 -4.49 13.42
N LYS A 429 10.73 -3.19 13.47
CA LYS A 429 9.61 -2.59 12.70
C LYS A 429 9.83 -2.64 11.18
N GLN A 430 11.07 -2.78 10.72
CA GLN A 430 11.41 -2.83 9.29
C GLN A 430 11.14 -4.20 8.67
N LYS A 431 11.10 -5.25 9.49
CA LYS A 431 10.77 -6.60 9.02
C LYS A 431 9.27 -6.87 9.16
N THR A 432 8.75 -7.75 8.33
CA THR A 432 7.38 -8.26 8.46
C THR A 432 7.38 -9.32 9.56
N ALA A 433 7.02 -8.92 10.78
CA ALA A 433 6.92 -9.82 11.91
C ALA A 433 5.58 -10.53 11.89
N THR A 434 5.57 -11.83 12.21
CA THR A 434 4.38 -12.68 12.11
C THR A 434 4.12 -13.45 13.39
N PHE A 435 2.85 -13.88 13.54
CA PHE A 435 2.42 -14.71 14.66
C PHE A 435 1.30 -15.66 14.23
N TRP A 436 1.10 -16.73 14.96
CA TRP A 436 -0.02 -17.65 14.80
C TRP A 436 -1.01 -17.49 15.94
N LEU A 437 -2.30 -17.55 15.64
CA LEU A 437 -3.38 -17.80 16.59
C LEU A 437 -3.89 -19.21 16.34
N ARG A 438 -4.03 -19.98 17.43
CA ARG A 438 -4.45 -21.38 17.34
C ARG A 438 -5.96 -21.51 17.52
N ASP A 439 -6.56 -22.49 16.87
CA ASP A 439 -7.98 -22.83 16.99
C ASP A 439 -8.92 -21.66 16.68
N VAL A 440 -8.60 -20.82 15.70
CA VAL A 440 -9.46 -19.70 15.28
C VAL A 440 -10.75 -20.27 14.71
N VAL A 441 -11.90 -19.84 15.25
CA VAL A 441 -13.22 -20.25 14.75
C VAL A 441 -13.55 -19.38 13.54
N ILE A 442 -13.85 -20.02 12.42
CA ILE A 442 -14.27 -19.33 11.19
C ILE A 442 -15.65 -19.82 10.77
N GLY A 443 -16.42 -18.95 10.12
CA GLY A 443 -17.79 -19.23 9.72
C GLY A 443 -18.71 -19.38 10.92
N VAL A 444 -18.60 -18.52 11.90
CA VAL A 444 -19.37 -18.58 13.17
C VAL A 444 -20.86 -18.62 12.86
N ASN A 445 -21.56 -19.66 13.37
CA ASN A 445 -22.98 -19.92 13.18
C ASN A 445 -23.38 -20.29 11.74
N PHE A 446 -22.42 -20.56 10.85
CA PHE A 446 -22.70 -21.09 9.51
C PHE A 446 -22.50 -22.60 9.49
N HIS A 447 -23.08 -23.27 8.48
CA HIS A 447 -23.02 -24.73 8.31
C HIS A 447 -21.56 -25.22 8.06
N TRP A 448 -20.64 -24.31 7.71
CA TRP A 448 -19.23 -24.62 7.45
C TRP A 448 -18.31 -24.17 8.61
N GLU A 449 -18.86 -23.85 9.78
CA GLU A 449 -18.08 -23.48 10.97
C GLU A 449 -17.01 -24.53 11.28
N ARG A 450 -15.78 -24.08 11.47
CA ARG A 450 -14.65 -24.94 11.83
C ARG A 450 -13.56 -24.16 12.56
N LYS A 451 -12.63 -24.88 13.16
CA LYS A 451 -11.45 -24.30 13.79
C LYS A 451 -10.23 -24.52 12.90
N GLU A 452 -9.38 -23.49 12.77
CA GLU A 452 -8.10 -23.63 12.07
C GLU A 452 -7.05 -22.73 12.70
N ASP A 453 -5.78 -23.11 12.58
CA ASP A 453 -4.66 -22.26 12.97
C ASP A 453 -4.46 -21.20 11.89
N GLN A 454 -4.39 -19.93 12.30
CA GLN A 454 -4.24 -18.82 11.37
C GLN A 454 -2.99 -17.98 11.67
N LYS A 455 -2.30 -17.58 10.59
CA LYS A 455 -1.08 -16.78 10.64
C LYS A 455 -1.39 -15.34 10.29
N PHE A 456 -0.83 -14.41 11.06
CA PHE A 456 -1.06 -12.96 10.90
C PHE A 456 0.27 -12.20 10.90
N GLU A 457 0.25 -10.96 10.44
CA GLU A 457 1.37 -10.03 10.50
C GLU A 457 0.98 -8.77 11.27
N GLY A 458 1.97 -8.02 11.75
CA GLY A 458 1.76 -6.77 12.47
C GLY A 458 1.70 -6.94 13.96
N CYS A 459 0.93 -6.10 14.65
CA CYS A 459 0.81 -6.12 16.10
C CYS A 459 -0.34 -7.04 16.56
N LEU A 460 -0.19 -7.60 17.74
CA LEU A 460 -1.22 -8.46 18.38
C LEU A 460 -1.58 -7.85 19.73
N LYS A 461 -2.85 -7.44 19.86
CA LYS A 461 -3.39 -6.89 21.11
C LYS A 461 -4.41 -7.86 21.68
N PHE A 462 -4.46 -7.97 23.01
CA PHE A 462 -5.48 -8.74 23.72
C PHE A 462 -6.30 -7.84 24.63
N ILE A 463 -7.60 -8.03 24.60
CA ILE A 463 -8.57 -7.38 25.51
C ILE A 463 -9.53 -8.44 26.07
N VAL A 464 -10.32 -8.04 27.05
CA VAL A 464 -11.50 -8.83 27.46
C VAL A 464 -12.74 -8.15 26.88
N GLU A 465 -13.51 -8.88 26.12
CA GLU A 465 -14.77 -8.42 25.52
C GLU A 465 -15.85 -9.49 25.69
N ASN A 466 -17.03 -9.07 26.15
CA ASN A 466 -18.16 -9.99 26.40
C ASN A 466 -17.79 -11.15 27.33
N GLY A 467 -16.89 -10.92 28.30
CA GLY A 467 -16.47 -11.93 29.26
C GLY A 467 -15.49 -12.98 28.74
N GLN A 468 -14.89 -12.73 27.57
CA GLN A 468 -13.90 -13.65 26.96
C GLN A 468 -12.68 -12.86 26.47
N VAL A 469 -11.57 -13.57 26.29
CA VAL A 469 -10.34 -13.00 25.69
C VAL A 469 -10.58 -12.80 24.18
N CYS A 470 -10.28 -11.60 23.72
CA CYS A 470 -10.39 -11.24 22.30
C CYS A 470 -9.01 -10.78 21.78
N PRO A 471 -8.39 -11.53 20.86
CA PRO A 471 -7.19 -11.07 20.16
C PRO A 471 -7.58 -10.12 19.04
N ILE A 472 -6.85 -9.02 18.96
CA ILE A 472 -7.02 -7.99 17.93
C ILE A 472 -5.72 -7.88 17.15
N ASN A 473 -5.79 -8.04 15.83
CA ASN A 473 -4.66 -7.83 14.94
C ASN A 473 -4.65 -6.37 14.49
N ILE A 474 -3.52 -5.69 14.60
CA ILE A 474 -3.37 -4.29 14.15
C ILE A 474 -2.30 -4.27 13.06
N LEU A 475 -2.69 -3.80 11.87
CA LEU A 475 -1.81 -3.79 10.70
C LEU A 475 -2.23 -2.67 9.74
N GLY A 476 -1.48 -2.52 8.65
CA GLY A 476 -1.80 -1.54 7.61
C GLY A 476 -3.01 -1.99 6.78
N VAL A 477 -3.78 -1.01 6.31
CA VAL A 477 -4.99 -1.25 5.50
C VAL A 477 -4.67 -2.07 4.24
N GLU A 478 -3.57 -1.78 3.55
CA GLU A 478 -3.23 -2.49 2.31
C GLU A 478 -2.84 -3.96 2.59
N ASP A 479 -2.18 -4.20 3.72
CA ASP A 479 -1.83 -5.55 4.15
C ASP A 479 -3.10 -6.33 4.54
N TYR A 480 -4.04 -5.69 5.26
CA TYR A 480 -5.36 -6.24 5.56
C TYR A 480 -6.12 -6.62 4.28
N LEU A 481 -6.15 -5.71 3.30
CA LEU A 481 -6.88 -5.93 2.03
C LEU A 481 -6.30 -7.08 1.22
N THR A 482 -5.00 -7.32 1.30
CA THR A 482 -4.36 -8.46 0.63
C THR A 482 -5.00 -9.78 1.09
N SER A 483 -5.30 -9.89 2.39
CA SER A 483 -6.02 -11.04 2.95
C SER A 483 -7.50 -11.05 2.57
N VAL A 484 -8.18 -9.91 2.69
CA VAL A 484 -9.62 -9.79 2.40
C VAL A 484 -9.94 -10.24 0.97
N ILE A 485 -9.19 -9.72 -0.01
CA ILE A 485 -9.41 -10.06 -1.43
C ILE A 485 -9.24 -11.56 -1.65
N SER A 486 -8.24 -12.16 -0.99
CA SER A 486 -7.95 -13.59 -1.10
C SER A 486 -8.97 -14.46 -0.33
N SER A 487 -9.68 -13.89 0.66
CA SER A 487 -10.64 -14.60 1.52
C SER A 487 -12.09 -14.47 1.03
N GLU A 488 -12.46 -13.29 0.54
CA GLU A 488 -13.83 -13.00 0.04
C GLU A 488 -14.07 -13.60 -1.33
N MET A 489 -13.08 -13.51 -2.21
CA MET A 489 -13.15 -13.97 -3.60
C MET A 489 -11.95 -14.86 -3.88
N SER A 490 -11.94 -15.54 -5.02
CA SER A 490 -10.79 -16.34 -5.40
C SER A 490 -9.58 -15.45 -5.71
N ALA A 491 -8.43 -15.78 -5.15
CA ALA A 491 -7.16 -15.13 -5.42
C ALA A 491 -6.67 -15.34 -6.88
N THR A 492 -7.34 -16.23 -7.64
CA THR A 492 -7.04 -16.50 -9.05
C THR A 492 -8.00 -15.75 -10.00
N ALA A 493 -8.81 -14.86 -9.48
CA ALA A 493 -9.75 -14.07 -10.28
C ALA A 493 -9.00 -13.16 -11.28
N ASN A 494 -9.72 -12.71 -12.30
CA ASN A 494 -9.18 -11.79 -13.31
C ASN A 494 -8.63 -10.51 -12.66
N GLU A 495 -7.53 -10.00 -13.19
CA GLU A 495 -6.82 -8.81 -12.66
C GLU A 495 -7.76 -7.61 -12.46
N ASN A 496 -8.68 -7.36 -13.41
CA ASN A 496 -9.61 -6.23 -13.32
C ASN A 496 -10.62 -6.42 -12.15
N LEU A 497 -11.06 -7.64 -11.92
CA LEU A 497 -11.93 -7.95 -10.78
C LEU A 497 -11.18 -7.75 -9.46
N LEU A 498 -9.93 -8.21 -9.37
CA LEU A 498 -9.10 -8.04 -8.17
C LEU A 498 -8.87 -6.56 -7.86
N LYS A 499 -8.58 -5.74 -8.88
CA LYS A 499 -8.41 -4.29 -8.73
C LYS A 499 -9.71 -3.60 -8.28
N ALA A 500 -10.83 -3.92 -8.92
CA ALA A 500 -12.14 -3.37 -8.55
C ALA A 500 -12.49 -3.74 -7.10
N HIS A 501 -12.26 -5.01 -6.73
CA HIS A 501 -12.51 -5.51 -5.38
C HIS A 501 -11.63 -4.79 -4.35
N ALA A 502 -10.35 -4.54 -4.67
CA ALA A 502 -9.43 -3.80 -3.80
C ALA A 502 -9.94 -2.39 -3.52
N VAL A 503 -10.36 -1.67 -4.55
CA VAL A 503 -10.87 -0.29 -4.43
C VAL A 503 -12.17 -0.25 -3.63
N ILE A 504 -13.11 -1.17 -3.92
CA ILE A 504 -14.40 -1.26 -3.23
C ILE A 504 -14.20 -1.62 -1.74
N SER A 505 -13.40 -2.64 -1.46
CA SER A 505 -13.15 -3.10 -0.08
C SER A 505 -12.43 -2.04 0.76
N ARG A 506 -11.46 -1.34 0.15
CA ARG A 506 -10.76 -0.22 0.79
C ARG A 506 -11.72 0.91 1.12
N SER A 507 -12.58 1.26 0.15
CA SER A 507 -13.55 2.35 0.32
C SER A 507 -14.55 2.03 1.43
N TRP A 508 -15.10 0.80 1.42
CA TRP A 508 -16.01 0.36 2.48
C TRP A 508 -15.35 0.45 3.85
N LEU A 509 -14.15 -0.13 3.99
CA LEU A 509 -13.42 -0.15 5.27
C LEU A 509 -13.15 1.27 5.78
N LEU A 510 -12.61 2.14 4.94
CA LEU A 510 -12.25 3.50 5.34
C LEU A 510 -13.49 4.35 5.64
N ALA A 511 -14.59 4.14 4.91
CA ALA A 511 -15.86 4.80 5.21
C ALA A 511 -16.35 4.39 6.60
N GLN A 512 -16.25 3.10 6.96
CA GLN A 512 -16.64 2.63 8.29
C GLN A 512 -15.79 3.28 9.39
N ILE A 513 -14.48 3.36 9.18
CA ILE A 513 -13.55 3.97 10.16
C ILE A 513 -13.84 5.49 10.27
N GLU A 514 -14.02 6.17 9.16
CA GLU A 514 -14.25 7.62 9.12
C GLU A 514 -15.59 8.01 9.78
N HIS A 515 -16.60 7.14 9.68
CA HIS A 515 -17.94 7.39 10.18
C HIS A 515 -18.21 6.79 11.57
N ALA A 516 -17.20 6.18 12.20
CA ALA A 516 -17.35 5.51 13.50
C ALA A 516 -17.92 6.44 14.61
N ASP A 517 -17.62 7.72 14.55
CA ASP A 517 -18.04 8.70 15.55
C ASP A 517 -19.35 9.42 15.22
N LYS A 518 -20.01 9.08 14.12
CA LYS A 518 -21.29 9.72 13.75
C LYS A 518 -22.42 9.20 14.61
N GLU A 519 -23.37 10.08 14.93
CA GLU A 519 -24.57 9.72 15.65
C GLU A 519 -25.40 8.75 14.81
N LYS A 520 -25.62 7.56 15.33
CA LYS A 520 -26.28 6.48 14.57
C LYS A 520 -27.77 6.46 14.81
N GLN A 521 -28.51 6.09 13.77
CA GLN A 521 -29.95 5.84 13.87
C GLN A 521 -30.17 4.51 14.60
N PRO A 522 -31.29 4.42 15.39
CA PRO A 522 -31.61 3.13 16.04
C PRO A 522 -31.74 2.01 15.01
N SER A 523 -30.95 0.95 15.18
CA SER A 523 -30.93 -0.20 14.27
C SER A 523 -32.09 -1.18 14.46
N CYS A 524 -32.97 -0.90 15.42
CA CYS A 524 -34.11 -1.76 15.74
C CYS A 524 -35.27 -0.91 16.21
N THR A 525 -36.43 -1.06 15.59
CA THR A 525 -37.68 -0.41 16.02
C THR A 525 -38.79 -1.46 16.14
N LEU A 526 -39.57 -1.41 17.22
CA LEU A 526 -40.75 -2.22 17.42
C LEU A 526 -41.92 -1.26 17.66
N LYS A 527 -42.95 -1.37 16.84
CA LYS A 527 -44.14 -0.47 16.93
C LYS A 527 -45.39 -1.20 16.51
N GLU A 528 -46.56 -0.70 16.93
CA GLU A 528 -47.84 -1.13 16.42
C GLU A 528 -48.01 -0.67 14.96
N ASN A 529 -48.55 -1.53 14.13
CA ASN A 529 -48.93 -1.21 12.73
C ASN A 529 -50.45 -1.32 12.60
N PRO A 530 -51.20 -0.23 12.73
CA PRO A 530 -52.67 -0.25 12.67
C PRO A 530 -53.22 -0.69 11.32
N GLU A 531 -52.49 -0.41 10.22
CA GLU A 531 -52.91 -0.77 8.86
C GLU A 531 -53.01 -2.31 8.71
N HIS A 532 -52.11 -3.02 9.35
CA HIS A 532 -52.01 -4.47 9.26
C HIS A 532 -52.50 -5.17 10.53
N ASN A 533 -52.92 -4.38 11.54
CA ASN A 533 -53.44 -4.86 12.82
C ASN A 533 -52.49 -5.86 13.51
N CYS A 534 -51.20 -5.51 13.57
CA CYS A 534 -50.19 -6.34 14.21
C CYS A 534 -48.95 -5.47 14.56
N GLU A 535 -48.05 -6.05 15.34
CA GLU A 535 -46.74 -5.39 15.63
C GLU A 535 -45.83 -5.48 14.41
N GLU A 536 -44.95 -4.50 14.27
CA GLU A 536 -43.96 -4.42 13.23
C GLU A 536 -42.59 -4.28 13.86
N LEU A 537 -41.69 -5.22 13.57
CA LEU A 537 -40.27 -5.20 13.97
C LEU A 537 -39.43 -4.92 12.75
N ILE A 538 -38.81 -3.73 12.72
CA ILE A 538 -37.87 -3.35 11.65
C ILE A 538 -36.48 -3.34 12.27
N LYS A 539 -35.59 -4.18 11.73
CA LYS A 539 -34.24 -4.34 12.26
C LYS A 539 -33.23 -4.46 11.10
N TRP A 540 -32.14 -3.74 11.24
CA TRP A 540 -30.99 -3.91 10.35
C TRP A 540 -29.73 -4.07 11.19
N TYR A 541 -28.67 -4.56 10.60
CA TYR A 541 -27.43 -4.90 11.30
C TYR A 541 -26.34 -4.00 10.78
N ASP A 542 -25.88 -3.08 11.62
CA ASP A 542 -24.72 -2.24 11.36
C ASP A 542 -23.60 -2.68 12.30
N ARG A 543 -22.46 -2.02 12.24
CA ARG A 543 -21.28 -2.38 13.03
C ARG A 543 -21.28 -1.78 14.45
N ASP A 544 -22.43 -1.49 14.99
CA ASP A 544 -22.60 -1.01 16.38
C ASP A 544 -22.01 -1.95 17.43
N ASP A 545 -21.83 -3.22 17.08
CA ASP A 545 -21.31 -4.23 17.99
C ASP A 545 -19.79 -4.16 18.19
N HIS A 546 -19.08 -3.32 17.41
CA HIS A 546 -17.62 -3.21 17.49
C HIS A 546 -17.20 -1.88 18.11
N ASN A 547 -17.06 -1.88 19.45
CA ASN A 547 -16.63 -0.68 20.17
C ASN A 547 -15.13 -0.67 20.50
N ASN A 548 -14.46 -1.82 20.36
CA ASN A 548 -13.07 -2.01 20.82
C ASN A 548 -12.08 -2.22 19.66
N PHE A 549 -12.57 -2.33 18.44
CA PHE A 549 -11.77 -2.51 17.22
C PHE A 549 -12.58 -2.04 16.01
N ASP A 550 -11.93 -1.81 14.88
CA ASP A 550 -12.59 -1.23 13.69
C ASP A 550 -13.52 -2.22 12.98
N VAL A 551 -13.07 -3.46 12.80
CA VAL A 551 -13.81 -4.52 12.08
C VAL A 551 -13.53 -5.88 12.73
N CYS A 552 -14.44 -6.85 12.53
CA CYS A 552 -14.18 -8.25 12.89
C CYS A 552 -13.65 -9.01 11.67
N ALA A 553 -13.11 -10.21 11.92
CA ALA A 553 -12.52 -11.06 10.89
C ALA A 553 -13.56 -11.90 10.14
N ASP A 554 -14.83 -11.86 10.54
CA ASP A 554 -15.90 -12.73 10.02
C ASP A 554 -16.81 -11.97 9.03
N ASP A 555 -17.76 -12.69 8.45
CA ASP A 555 -18.72 -12.25 7.41
C ASP A 555 -19.58 -11.04 7.81
N HIS A 556 -19.64 -10.71 9.09
CA HIS A 556 -20.33 -9.50 9.58
C HIS A 556 -19.68 -8.23 8.99
N CYS A 557 -18.35 -8.22 8.84
CA CYS A 557 -17.60 -7.12 8.24
C CYS A 557 -17.06 -7.54 6.88
N GLN A 558 -15.78 -7.89 6.82
CA GLN A 558 -15.13 -8.44 5.63
C GLN A 558 -14.31 -9.64 6.08
N ARG A 559 -14.43 -10.74 5.37
CA ARG A 559 -13.74 -11.98 5.73
C ARG A 559 -12.22 -11.77 5.70
N TYR A 560 -11.59 -11.92 6.86
CA TYR A 560 -10.16 -11.69 7.04
C TYR A 560 -9.53 -12.92 7.69
N GLN A 561 -8.52 -13.52 7.03
CA GLN A 561 -7.88 -14.75 7.51
C GLN A 561 -6.34 -14.59 7.57
N GLY A 562 -5.87 -13.37 7.64
CA GLY A 562 -4.44 -13.06 7.74
C GLY A 562 -3.65 -13.61 6.55
N LEU A 563 -2.45 -14.09 6.83
CA LEU A 563 -1.55 -14.70 5.86
C LEU A 563 -1.86 -16.17 5.56
N THR A 564 -2.87 -16.75 6.24
CA THR A 564 -3.24 -18.17 6.09
C THR A 564 -3.77 -18.43 4.69
N ARG A 565 -4.53 -17.51 4.17
CA ARG A 565 -4.97 -17.57 2.75
C ARG A 565 -3.86 -16.97 1.91
N ALA A 566 -3.08 -17.83 1.30
CA ALA A 566 -1.94 -17.44 0.49
C ALA A 566 -2.38 -16.48 -0.61
N SER A 567 -1.87 -15.28 -0.54
CA SER A 567 -2.09 -14.30 -1.58
C SER A 567 -1.29 -14.69 -2.83
N THR A 568 -1.92 -14.54 -3.99
CA THR A 568 -1.23 -14.72 -5.26
C THR A 568 -0.48 -13.44 -5.63
N GLU A 569 0.46 -13.56 -6.54
CA GLU A 569 1.16 -12.42 -7.14
C GLU A 569 0.16 -11.44 -7.79
N ALA A 570 -0.92 -11.98 -8.37
CA ALA A 570 -1.98 -11.17 -8.98
C ALA A 570 -2.70 -10.28 -7.96
N VAL A 571 -2.97 -10.81 -6.75
CA VAL A 571 -3.60 -10.04 -5.66
C VAL A 571 -2.66 -8.93 -5.19
N LYS A 572 -1.39 -9.24 -4.93
CA LYS A 572 -0.39 -8.25 -4.51
C LYS A 572 -0.27 -7.13 -5.55
N LYS A 573 -0.17 -7.50 -6.82
CA LYS A 573 -0.10 -6.56 -7.93
C LYS A 573 -1.35 -5.67 -8.01
N ALA A 574 -2.55 -6.24 -7.81
CA ALA A 574 -3.81 -5.49 -7.82
C ALA A 574 -3.84 -4.46 -6.69
N ILE A 575 -3.42 -4.85 -5.47
CA ILE A 575 -3.31 -3.94 -4.32
C ILE A 575 -2.31 -2.82 -4.62
N ASP A 576 -1.11 -3.18 -5.09
CA ASP A 576 -0.05 -2.19 -5.35
C ASP A 576 -0.45 -1.20 -6.44
N GLN A 577 -1.11 -1.68 -7.50
CA GLN A 577 -1.56 -0.83 -8.63
C GLN A 577 -2.75 0.06 -8.27
N THR A 578 -3.50 -0.29 -7.22
CA THR A 578 -4.63 0.51 -6.74
C THR A 578 -4.37 1.10 -5.35
N TRP A 579 -3.11 1.14 -4.91
CA TRP A 579 -2.74 1.58 -3.56
C TRP A 579 -3.34 2.94 -3.23
N GLY A 580 -4.13 3.00 -2.15
CA GLY A 580 -4.78 4.23 -1.70
C GLY A 580 -5.93 4.73 -2.58
N GLU A 581 -6.29 4.01 -3.67
CA GLU A 581 -7.41 4.42 -4.52
C GLU A 581 -8.73 4.11 -3.80
N ILE A 582 -9.60 5.10 -3.72
CA ILE A 582 -10.90 5.00 -3.08
C ILE A 582 -12.01 5.53 -3.99
N LEU A 583 -13.23 5.09 -3.73
CA LEU A 583 -14.43 5.68 -4.31
C LEU A 583 -14.84 6.85 -3.43
N SER A 584 -15.07 8.01 -4.03
CA SER A 584 -15.55 9.18 -3.31
C SER A 584 -16.74 9.81 -4.04
N TYR A 585 -17.64 10.39 -3.26
CA TYR A 585 -18.80 11.11 -3.75
C TYR A 585 -18.96 12.38 -2.92
N GLU A 586 -18.97 13.53 -3.59
CA GLU A 586 -19.07 14.85 -2.94
C GLU A 586 -18.05 15.06 -1.80
N GLY A 587 -16.81 14.54 -2.00
CA GLY A 587 -15.72 14.74 -1.05
C GLY A 587 -15.72 13.79 0.15
N GLN A 588 -16.68 12.84 0.20
CA GLN A 588 -16.76 11.81 1.23
C GLN A 588 -16.38 10.45 0.65
N ILE A 589 -15.79 9.60 1.47
CA ILE A 589 -15.48 8.22 1.07
C ILE A 589 -16.80 7.45 0.97
N CYS A 590 -16.99 6.73 -0.13
CA CYS A 590 -18.23 5.97 -0.35
C CYS A 590 -18.32 4.73 0.56
N ASP A 591 -19.45 4.52 1.19
CA ASP A 591 -19.81 3.25 1.83
C ASP A 591 -20.11 2.25 0.69
N ALA A 592 -19.04 1.63 0.19
CA ALA A 592 -19.06 0.85 -1.06
C ALA A 592 -19.48 -0.61 -0.79
N ARG A 593 -20.77 -0.81 -0.40
CA ARG A 593 -21.32 -2.13 -0.13
C ARG A 593 -21.30 -3.01 -1.39
N PHE A 594 -21.06 -4.29 -1.19
CA PHE A 594 -21.01 -5.26 -2.28
C PHE A 594 -21.64 -6.59 -1.87
N TYR A 595 -21.99 -7.41 -2.86
CA TYR A 595 -22.51 -8.76 -2.65
C TYR A 595 -22.12 -9.65 -3.84
N LYS A 596 -22.08 -10.94 -3.58
CA LYS A 596 -21.57 -11.94 -4.52
C LYS A 596 -22.42 -12.11 -5.79
N CYS A 597 -23.75 -11.91 -5.69
CA CYS A 597 -24.64 -12.07 -6.85
C CYS A 597 -25.90 -11.25 -6.63
N CYS A 598 -26.20 -10.33 -7.53
CA CYS A 598 -27.33 -9.42 -7.39
C CYS A 598 -28.66 -10.02 -7.85
N GLY A 599 -28.66 -11.21 -8.48
CA GLY A 599 -29.89 -11.80 -9.04
C GLY A 599 -30.40 -11.05 -10.27
N GLY A 600 -29.56 -10.19 -10.85
CA GLY A 600 -29.84 -9.39 -12.06
C GLY A 600 -30.22 -7.94 -11.79
N MET A 601 -30.45 -7.56 -10.52
CA MET A 601 -30.81 -6.18 -10.11
C MET A 601 -30.13 -5.84 -8.81
N LEU A 602 -29.46 -4.68 -8.74
CA LEU A 602 -28.91 -4.11 -7.50
C LEU A 602 -30.08 -3.53 -6.67
N GLU A 603 -29.89 -3.41 -5.37
CA GLU A 603 -30.88 -2.84 -4.45
C GLU A 603 -30.36 -1.50 -3.89
N GLU A 604 -31.27 -0.63 -3.54
CA GLU A 604 -30.99 0.63 -2.87
C GLU A 604 -30.56 0.36 -1.42
N PHE A 605 -29.61 1.17 -0.94
CA PHE A 605 -28.98 1.03 0.40
C PHE A 605 -30.03 1.01 1.51
N GLU A 606 -30.92 2.02 1.51
CA GLU A 606 -31.93 2.20 2.55
C GLU A 606 -32.94 1.03 2.67
N ASN A 607 -33.03 0.19 1.66
CA ASN A 607 -33.91 -0.99 1.70
C ASN A 607 -33.31 -2.14 2.52
N ALA A 608 -31.99 -2.14 2.69
CA ALA A 608 -31.28 -3.20 3.43
C ALA A 608 -30.71 -2.72 4.77
N TRP A 609 -30.32 -1.45 4.84
CA TRP A 609 -29.59 -0.86 5.96
C TRP A 609 -30.38 0.28 6.58
N GLU A 610 -29.71 1.27 7.19
CA GLU A 610 -30.35 2.46 7.79
C GLU A 610 -31.11 3.28 6.74
N ASP A 611 -32.04 4.11 7.19
CA ASP A 611 -32.90 4.92 6.29
C ASP A 611 -32.14 6.16 5.79
N THR A 612 -31.02 5.92 5.09
CA THR A 612 -30.18 6.97 4.51
C THR A 612 -29.99 6.67 3.02
N HIS A 613 -30.39 7.59 2.16
CA HIS A 613 -30.24 7.46 0.73
C HIS A 613 -28.83 7.83 0.30
N HIS A 614 -28.22 7.00 -0.53
CA HIS A 614 -26.93 7.26 -1.16
C HIS A 614 -27.07 7.23 -2.68
N ASP A 615 -26.90 8.38 -3.35
CA ASP A 615 -26.99 8.51 -4.81
C ASP A 615 -26.11 7.52 -5.56
N TYR A 616 -25.01 7.05 -4.95
CA TYR A 616 -24.08 6.12 -5.58
C TYR A 616 -24.41 4.64 -5.32
N LEU A 617 -25.46 4.34 -4.51
CA LEU A 617 -25.90 2.97 -4.22
C LEU A 617 -27.35 2.79 -4.71
N GLU A 618 -27.57 3.17 -5.97
CA GLU A 618 -28.88 3.10 -6.63
C GLU A 618 -29.17 1.70 -7.22
N VAL A 619 -30.43 1.47 -7.53
CA VAL A 619 -30.84 0.30 -8.29
C VAL A 619 -30.26 0.34 -9.70
N VAL A 620 -29.61 -0.74 -10.14
CA VAL A 620 -29.06 -0.87 -11.50
C VAL A 620 -29.32 -2.28 -12.01
N ARG A 621 -29.70 -2.38 -13.29
CA ARG A 621 -29.82 -3.67 -13.98
C ARG A 621 -28.41 -4.22 -14.30
N ASP A 622 -28.16 -5.44 -13.92
CA ASP A 622 -26.84 -6.12 -14.08
C ASP A 622 -26.79 -6.86 -15.43
N SER A 623 -26.82 -6.08 -16.56
CA SER A 623 -26.81 -6.68 -17.89
C SER A 623 -26.11 -5.77 -18.91
N GLU A 624 -25.76 -6.34 -20.08
CA GLU A 624 -25.12 -5.65 -21.18
C GLU A 624 -25.99 -4.51 -21.74
N ASP A 625 -27.32 -4.70 -21.75
CA ASP A 625 -28.26 -3.70 -22.25
C ASP A 625 -28.21 -2.39 -21.46
N SER A 626 -28.05 -2.47 -20.14
CA SER A 626 -27.92 -1.28 -19.29
C SER A 626 -26.64 -0.51 -19.60
N ALA A 627 -25.52 -1.20 -19.83
CA ALA A 627 -24.25 -0.60 -20.19
C ALA A 627 -24.32 0.15 -21.51
N GLN A 628 -25.00 -0.41 -22.50
CA GLN A 628 -25.22 0.21 -23.82
C GLN A 628 -26.09 1.47 -23.73
N THR A 629 -27.13 1.41 -22.91
CA THR A 629 -28.06 2.54 -22.72
C THR A 629 -27.32 3.72 -22.04
N GLU A 630 -26.53 3.43 -21.03
CA GLU A 630 -25.70 4.45 -20.34
C GLU A 630 -24.72 5.12 -21.30
N ALA A 631 -24.05 4.35 -22.15
CA ALA A 631 -23.10 4.86 -23.13
C ALA A 631 -23.77 5.79 -24.17
N LYS A 632 -24.99 5.52 -24.52
CA LYS A 632 -25.75 6.29 -25.54
C LYS A 632 -26.37 7.57 -24.96
N THR A 633 -26.87 7.56 -23.75
CA THR A 633 -27.67 8.67 -23.20
C THR A 633 -26.87 9.61 -22.29
N GLY A 634 -25.72 9.20 -21.81
CA GLY A 634 -24.93 9.97 -20.83
C GLY A 634 -25.63 10.17 -19.50
N LYS A 635 -26.79 9.52 -19.33
CA LYS A 635 -27.57 9.55 -18.09
C LYS A 635 -27.56 8.14 -17.48
N TYR A 636 -27.32 8.07 -16.20
CA TYR A 636 -27.37 6.80 -15.48
C TYR A 636 -28.75 6.18 -15.62
N GLY A 637 -28.79 4.95 -15.98
CA GLY A 637 -29.94 4.13 -16.33
C GLY A 637 -31.25 4.24 -15.52
N LYS A 638 -31.60 5.45 -15.09
CA LYS A 638 -32.89 5.71 -14.42
C LYS A 638 -34.07 5.27 -15.30
N ASP A 639 -33.94 5.46 -16.61
CA ASP A 639 -34.99 5.05 -17.55
C ASP A 639 -35.10 3.53 -17.68
N ALA A 640 -33.99 2.81 -17.62
CA ALA A 640 -33.99 1.34 -17.65
C ALA A 640 -34.52 0.75 -16.33
N ALA A 641 -34.20 1.38 -15.20
CA ALA A 641 -34.69 0.97 -13.86
C ALA A 641 -36.22 1.18 -13.74
N ILE A 642 -36.76 2.24 -14.33
CA ILE A 642 -38.20 2.57 -14.32
C ILE A 642 -39.02 1.50 -15.05
N ILE A 643 -38.45 0.90 -16.12
CA ILE A 643 -39.11 -0.14 -16.90
C ILE A 643 -39.25 -1.45 -16.11
N LEU A 644 -38.32 -1.70 -15.16
CA LEU A 644 -38.23 -2.94 -14.38
C LEU A 644 -38.42 -2.71 -12.89
N ASP A 645 -39.35 -1.87 -12.50
CA ASP A 645 -39.68 -1.62 -11.09
C ASP A 645 -40.31 -2.87 -10.46
N LEU A 646 -39.56 -3.63 -9.67
CA LEU A 646 -39.97 -4.87 -9.03
C LEU A 646 -40.64 -4.68 -7.65
N ARG A 647 -41.02 -3.43 -7.32
CA ARG A 647 -41.87 -3.17 -6.15
C ARG A 647 -43.26 -3.74 -6.36
N ASP A 648 -43.69 -3.88 -7.62
CA ASP A 648 -44.93 -4.52 -8.01
C ASP A 648 -44.79 -6.04 -7.82
N GLU A 649 -45.71 -6.64 -7.02
CA GLU A 649 -45.63 -8.05 -6.63
C GLU A 649 -45.69 -8.99 -7.85
N ASP A 650 -46.57 -8.72 -8.82
CA ASP A 650 -46.71 -9.58 -10.01
C ASP A 650 -45.45 -9.57 -10.86
N LYS A 651 -44.82 -8.38 -10.99
CA LYS A 651 -43.54 -8.22 -11.70
C LYS A 651 -42.42 -8.91 -10.97
N ALA A 652 -42.36 -8.77 -9.64
CA ALA A 652 -41.37 -9.44 -8.80
C ALA A 652 -41.47 -10.95 -8.91
N VAL A 653 -42.70 -11.49 -8.83
CA VAL A 653 -42.97 -12.93 -8.98
C VAL A 653 -42.47 -13.42 -10.35
N ALA A 654 -42.83 -12.69 -11.42
CA ALA A 654 -42.43 -13.05 -12.79
C ALA A 654 -40.90 -13.03 -12.92
N TRP A 655 -40.23 -12.02 -12.34
CA TRP A 655 -38.77 -11.88 -12.34
C TRP A 655 -38.09 -13.03 -11.59
N ILE A 656 -38.58 -13.35 -10.39
CA ILE A 656 -38.02 -14.38 -9.51
C ILE A 656 -38.13 -15.75 -10.16
N HIS A 657 -39.27 -16.06 -10.82
CA HIS A 657 -39.47 -17.33 -11.51
C HIS A 657 -38.79 -17.36 -12.88
N GLY A 658 -38.48 -16.21 -13.43
CA GLY A 658 -37.83 -16.08 -14.73
C GLY A 658 -36.34 -16.38 -14.70
N ASN A 659 -35.75 -16.33 -15.88
CA ASN A 659 -34.32 -16.49 -16.05
C ASN A 659 -33.77 -15.29 -16.86
N PRO A 660 -33.90 -14.07 -16.33
CA PRO A 660 -33.47 -12.88 -17.08
C PRO A 660 -31.97 -12.86 -17.28
N ASP A 661 -31.55 -12.27 -18.38
CA ASP A 661 -30.13 -12.12 -18.68
C ASP A 661 -29.45 -11.18 -17.66
N ALA A 662 -28.27 -11.58 -17.17
CA ALA A 662 -27.48 -10.82 -16.20
C ALA A 662 -26.05 -11.35 -16.19
N PHE A 663 -25.08 -10.48 -15.90
CA PHE A 663 -23.67 -10.90 -15.79
C PHE A 663 -23.49 -11.99 -14.72
N CYS A 664 -24.27 -11.92 -13.64
CA CYS A 664 -24.20 -12.92 -12.56
C CYS A 664 -24.99 -14.20 -12.88
N ASN A 665 -25.72 -14.27 -14.00
CA ASN A 665 -26.48 -15.45 -14.42
C ASN A 665 -25.59 -16.36 -15.28
N THR A 666 -24.59 -16.99 -14.68
CA THR A 666 -23.69 -17.91 -15.38
C THR A 666 -23.60 -19.25 -14.65
N LYS A 667 -23.52 -20.33 -15.44
CA LYS A 667 -23.27 -21.69 -14.96
C LYS A 667 -21.93 -22.21 -15.51
N ASP A 668 -21.15 -21.35 -16.14
CA ASP A 668 -19.84 -21.70 -16.69
C ASP A 668 -18.89 -22.01 -15.53
N ALA A 669 -18.45 -23.27 -15.44
CA ALA A 669 -17.58 -23.73 -14.37
C ALA A 669 -16.20 -23.04 -14.39
N GLN A 670 -15.71 -22.61 -15.56
CA GLN A 670 -14.44 -21.89 -15.66
C GLN A 670 -14.55 -20.49 -15.02
N ILE A 671 -15.67 -19.80 -15.29
CA ILE A 671 -15.92 -18.47 -14.71
C ILE A 671 -16.12 -18.61 -13.19
N LEU A 672 -17.00 -19.53 -12.77
CA LEU A 672 -17.30 -19.73 -11.34
C LEU A 672 -16.04 -20.15 -10.57
N GLY A 673 -15.20 -21.00 -11.16
CA GLY A 673 -13.95 -21.45 -10.53
C GLY A 673 -12.88 -20.36 -10.40
N GLN A 674 -13.00 -19.30 -11.20
CA GLN A 674 -12.07 -18.15 -11.10
C GLN A 674 -12.54 -17.11 -10.07
N VAL A 675 -13.85 -16.96 -9.86
CA VAL A 675 -14.39 -15.91 -9.02
C VAL A 675 -14.83 -16.37 -7.63
N LEU A 676 -15.26 -17.62 -7.49
CA LEU A 676 -15.75 -18.15 -6.22
C LEU A 676 -14.66 -18.93 -5.47
N ASN A 677 -14.66 -18.82 -4.17
CA ASN A 677 -13.82 -19.64 -3.28
C ASN A 677 -14.27 -21.10 -3.35
N ASN A 678 -13.40 -22.01 -2.95
CA ASN A 678 -13.64 -23.47 -3.03
C ASN A 678 -14.96 -23.87 -2.35
N TYR A 679 -15.29 -23.29 -1.20
CA TYR A 679 -16.51 -23.61 -0.46
C TYR A 679 -17.77 -23.16 -1.19
N ASP A 680 -17.69 -22.06 -1.91
CA ASP A 680 -18.81 -21.51 -2.68
C ASP A 680 -19.06 -22.28 -3.97
N GLN A 681 -18.10 -23.11 -4.40
CA GLN A 681 -18.24 -23.93 -5.60
C GLN A 681 -19.04 -25.23 -5.37
N GLU A 682 -19.36 -25.53 -4.11
CA GLU A 682 -20.13 -26.73 -3.75
C GLU A 682 -21.59 -26.62 -4.16
N THR A 683 -22.09 -25.41 -4.43
CA THR A 683 -23.47 -25.16 -4.89
C THR A 683 -23.44 -24.42 -6.23
N ALA A 684 -24.39 -24.76 -7.12
CA ALA A 684 -24.45 -24.15 -8.46
C ALA A 684 -25.73 -23.31 -8.65
N ASP A 685 -26.47 -23.04 -7.58
CA ASP A 685 -27.80 -22.41 -7.65
C ASP A 685 -27.84 -21.00 -7.03
N PHE A 686 -26.71 -20.27 -7.10
CA PHE A 686 -26.61 -18.91 -6.55
C PHE A 686 -27.59 -17.91 -7.17
N TYR A 687 -27.82 -18.03 -8.48
CA TYR A 687 -28.67 -17.08 -9.21
C TYR A 687 -30.16 -17.30 -8.91
N ARG A 688 -30.58 -18.58 -8.81
CA ARG A 688 -31.96 -18.97 -8.47
C ARG A 688 -31.90 -20.21 -7.55
N TRP A 689 -32.55 -20.11 -6.40
CA TRP A 689 -32.45 -21.11 -5.35
C TRP A 689 -33.85 -21.48 -4.81
N THR A 690 -33.93 -22.63 -4.14
CA THR A 690 -35.16 -23.12 -3.51
C THR A 690 -34.84 -23.77 -2.17
N VAL A 691 -35.62 -23.44 -1.14
CA VAL A 691 -35.57 -24.12 0.15
C VAL A 691 -36.98 -24.64 0.45
N LYS A 692 -37.09 -25.76 1.20
CA LYS A 692 -38.34 -26.39 1.59
C LYS A 692 -38.29 -26.67 3.08
N TYR A 693 -39.41 -26.39 3.75
CA TYR A 693 -39.60 -26.67 5.16
C TYR A 693 -40.98 -27.30 5.35
N THR A 694 -41.10 -28.21 6.31
CA THR A 694 -42.41 -28.59 6.85
C THR A 694 -42.96 -27.44 7.69
N GLN A 695 -44.25 -27.43 7.98
CA GLN A 695 -44.85 -26.42 8.85
C GLN A 695 -44.21 -26.44 10.24
N GLU A 696 -43.87 -27.61 10.74
CA GLU A 696 -43.21 -27.75 12.05
C GLU A 696 -41.81 -27.15 12.03
N GLU A 697 -40.99 -27.46 11.00
CA GLU A 697 -39.63 -26.92 10.86
C GLU A 697 -39.62 -25.39 10.79
N ILE A 698 -40.44 -24.80 9.92
CA ILE A 698 -40.47 -23.34 9.76
C ILE A 698 -41.03 -22.67 11.04
N SER A 699 -42.02 -23.33 11.73
CA SER A 699 -42.55 -22.78 12.96
C SER A 699 -41.49 -22.76 14.07
N ASN A 700 -40.79 -23.87 14.27
CA ASN A 700 -39.72 -23.98 15.25
C ASN A 700 -38.61 -22.96 14.93
N LEU A 701 -38.22 -22.85 13.68
CA LEU A 701 -37.20 -21.95 13.22
C LEU A 701 -37.55 -20.48 13.50
N VAL A 702 -38.74 -20.05 13.04
CA VAL A 702 -39.19 -18.66 13.20
C VAL A 702 -39.31 -18.32 14.68
N ASN A 703 -39.99 -19.21 15.49
CA ASN A 703 -40.16 -18.98 16.92
C ASN A 703 -38.79 -18.82 17.63
N THR A 704 -37.84 -19.72 17.34
CA THR A 704 -36.49 -19.69 17.95
C THR A 704 -35.70 -18.45 17.55
N LYS A 705 -35.63 -18.22 16.24
CA LYS A 705 -34.79 -17.16 15.69
C LYS A 705 -35.32 -15.75 15.96
N SER A 706 -36.62 -15.56 15.99
CA SER A 706 -37.26 -14.28 16.26
C SER A 706 -37.34 -13.95 17.75
N GLY A 707 -37.39 -14.98 18.60
CA GLY A 707 -37.64 -14.82 20.05
C GLY A 707 -39.11 -14.60 20.39
N TYR A 708 -40.02 -14.74 19.43
CA TYR A 708 -41.48 -14.57 19.62
C TYR A 708 -42.18 -15.90 19.35
N ASP A 709 -43.27 -16.18 20.11
CA ASP A 709 -44.09 -17.38 19.94
C ASP A 709 -45.24 -17.10 18.95
N PHE A 710 -44.98 -17.42 17.67
CA PHE A 710 -45.99 -17.35 16.61
C PHE A 710 -46.95 -18.54 16.64
N GLY A 711 -46.62 -19.58 17.40
CA GLY A 711 -47.30 -20.86 17.29
C GLY A 711 -46.93 -21.56 15.99
N GLN A 712 -47.90 -22.13 15.28
CA GLN A 712 -47.67 -22.67 13.92
C GLN A 712 -47.74 -21.55 12.91
N ILE A 713 -46.73 -21.53 11.98
CA ILE A 713 -46.71 -20.54 10.90
C ILE A 713 -47.74 -20.94 9.84
N LEU A 714 -48.64 -20.04 9.56
CA LEU A 714 -49.76 -20.25 8.61
C LEU A 714 -49.49 -19.64 7.23
N ASP A 715 -48.81 -18.47 7.19
CA ASP A 715 -48.54 -17.80 5.92
C ASP A 715 -47.38 -16.83 6.05
N LEU A 716 -46.72 -16.55 4.91
CA LEU A 716 -45.68 -15.53 4.73
C LEU A 716 -46.17 -14.56 3.64
N VAL A 717 -46.56 -13.37 4.02
CA VAL A 717 -47.25 -12.43 3.13
C VAL A 717 -46.33 -11.25 2.82
N PRO A 718 -45.92 -11.05 1.55
CA PRO A 718 -45.16 -9.87 1.14
C PRO A 718 -45.95 -8.58 1.45
N ILE A 719 -45.35 -7.62 2.16
CA ILE A 719 -45.94 -6.33 2.43
C ILE A 719 -45.31 -5.26 1.59
N GLU A 720 -43.97 -5.27 1.48
CA GLU A 720 -43.25 -4.29 0.73
C GLU A 720 -41.99 -4.89 0.11
N ARG A 721 -41.75 -4.56 -1.17
CA ARG A 721 -40.52 -4.92 -1.89
C ARG A 721 -39.77 -3.66 -2.31
N GLY A 722 -38.46 -3.75 -2.33
CA GLY A 722 -37.58 -2.76 -2.95
C GLY A 722 -37.61 -2.88 -4.47
N THR A 723 -36.94 -1.94 -5.12
CA THR A 723 -36.92 -1.82 -6.60
C THR A 723 -36.31 -3.05 -7.29
N SER A 724 -35.51 -3.83 -6.58
CA SER A 724 -34.91 -5.09 -7.08
C SER A 724 -35.78 -6.32 -6.85
N GLY A 725 -36.95 -6.17 -6.21
CA GLY A 725 -37.85 -7.28 -5.85
C GLY A 725 -37.52 -7.92 -4.49
N ARG A 726 -36.50 -7.43 -3.78
CA ARG A 726 -36.21 -7.91 -2.42
C ARG A 726 -37.28 -7.45 -1.43
N LEU A 727 -37.68 -8.34 -0.54
CA LEU A 727 -38.64 -8.03 0.53
C LEU A 727 -37.93 -7.12 1.56
N ILE A 728 -38.54 -5.98 1.79
CA ILE A 728 -38.16 -5.02 2.85
C ILE A 728 -39.03 -5.33 4.10
N ARG A 729 -40.31 -5.68 3.88
CA ARG A 729 -41.27 -5.97 4.94
C ARG A 729 -42.05 -7.24 4.60
N LEU A 730 -41.99 -8.19 5.50
CA LEU A 730 -42.65 -9.50 5.38
C LEU A 730 -43.59 -9.71 6.57
N LYS A 731 -44.90 -9.97 6.33
CA LYS A 731 -45.82 -10.32 7.37
C LYS A 731 -45.80 -11.82 7.60
N ILE A 732 -45.50 -12.22 8.82
CA ILE A 732 -45.48 -13.62 9.24
C ILE A 732 -46.79 -13.86 10.04
N VAL A 733 -47.60 -14.75 9.54
CA VAL A 733 -48.90 -15.07 10.13
C VAL A 733 -48.78 -16.42 10.87
N GLY A 734 -48.99 -16.40 12.16
CA GLY A 734 -49.00 -17.60 13.02
C GLY A 734 -50.28 -17.78 13.74
N THR A 735 -50.45 -18.98 14.36
CA THR A 735 -51.66 -19.31 15.13
C THR A 735 -51.80 -18.53 16.43
N LYS A 736 -50.68 -18.06 17.00
CA LYS A 736 -50.67 -17.32 18.26
C LYS A 736 -50.34 -15.83 18.05
N LYS A 737 -49.50 -15.51 17.08
CA LYS A 737 -49.04 -14.16 16.85
C LYS A 737 -48.83 -13.91 15.34
N THR A 738 -49.13 -12.67 14.95
CA THR A 738 -48.83 -12.16 13.61
C THR A 738 -47.97 -10.92 13.76
N MET A 739 -46.87 -10.80 13.00
CA MET A 739 -46.00 -9.64 13.01
C MET A 739 -45.47 -9.35 11.59
N ILE A 740 -45.14 -8.09 11.35
CA ILE A 740 -44.37 -7.70 10.18
C ILE A 740 -42.91 -7.65 10.62
N ILE A 741 -42.04 -8.24 9.85
CA ILE A 741 -40.60 -8.28 10.07
C ILE A 741 -39.91 -7.61 8.89
N GLY A 742 -38.91 -6.76 9.16
CA GLY A 742 -38.01 -6.12 8.21
C GLY A 742 -36.66 -5.82 8.91
N LYS A 743 -35.59 -5.56 8.23
CA LYS A 743 -35.38 -5.43 6.80
C LYS A 743 -34.80 -6.73 6.22
N GLU A 744 -34.09 -6.61 5.10
CA GLU A 744 -33.58 -7.70 4.26
C GLU A 744 -32.85 -8.80 5.04
N LEU A 745 -31.85 -8.44 5.84
CA LEU A 745 -31.04 -9.42 6.57
C LEU A 745 -31.82 -10.10 7.70
N GLU A 746 -32.69 -9.36 8.42
CA GLU A 746 -33.52 -9.96 9.47
C GLU A 746 -34.53 -10.97 8.89
N ILE A 747 -35.14 -10.66 7.76
CA ILE A 747 -36.04 -11.62 7.04
C ILE A 747 -35.25 -12.89 6.70
N ARG A 748 -34.05 -12.75 6.15
CA ARG A 748 -33.20 -13.90 5.78
C ARG A 748 -32.79 -14.74 6.98
N ARG A 749 -32.45 -14.06 8.09
CA ARG A 749 -31.97 -14.72 9.33
C ARG A 749 -33.06 -15.61 9.97
N ILE A 750 -34.29 -15.08 10.10
CA ILE A 750 -35.37 -15.80 10.83
C ILE A 750 -35.96 -16.92 10.01
N LEU A 751 -35.77 -16.95 8.70
CA LEU A 751 -36.33 -17.98 7.81
C LEU A 751 -35.31 -19.05 7.40
N SER A 752 -34.16 -19.13 8.10
CA SER A 752 -33.12 -20.11 7.77
C SER A 752 -32.34 -20.49 9.04
N PRO A 753 -31.85 -21.74 9.14
CA PRO A 753 -30.91 -22.10 10.22
C PRO A 753 -29.67 -21.20 10.22
N SER A 754 -29.18 -20.78 9.05
CA SER A 754 -28.15 -19.74 8.88
C SER A 754 -28.84 -18.46 8.36
N HIS A 755 -28.74 -18.19 7.07
CA HIS A 755 -29.40 -17.07 6.38
C HIS A 755 -29.85 -17.55 5.00
N LEU A 756 -31.03 -17.10 4.55
CA LEU A 756 -31.44 -17.32 3.13
C LEU A 756 -30.44 -16.54 2.24
N TYR A 757 -30.26 -16.99 1.03
CA TYR A 757 -29.35 -16.34 0.07
C TYR A 757 -29.79 -14.88 -0.23
N SER A 758 -31.12 -14.60 -0.14
CA SER A 758 -31.69 -13.30 -0.45
C SER A 758 -33.07 -13.17 0.19
N SER A 759 -33.57 -11.94 0.33
CA SER A 759 -34.98 -11.68 0.62
C SER A 759 -35.85 -11.57 -0.65
N ALA A 760 -35.23 -11.74 -1.85
CA ALA A 760 -35.98 -11.78 -3.10
C ALA A 760 -36.50 -13.20 -3.33
N PHE A 761 -37.62 -13.51 -2.70
CA PHE A 761 -38.27 -14.84 -2.82
C PHE A 761 -39.78 -14.73 -2.91
N VAL A 762 -40.38 -15.84 -3.34
CA VAL A 762 -41.85 -16.07 -3.30
C VAL A 762 -42.08 -17.32 -2.46
N ALA A 763 -43.00 -17.24 -1.51
CA ALA A 763 -43.34 -18.35 -0.62
C ALA A 763 -44.64 -19.02 -1.08
N TYR A 764 -44.62 -20.37 -1.12
CA TYR A 764 -45.80 -21.17 -1.47
C TYR A 764 -46.09 -22.16 -0.35
N ARG A 765 -47.37 -22.37 -0.07
CA ARG A 765 -47.82 -23.42 0.81
C ARG A 765 -48.19 -24.61 -0.08
N LEU A 766 -47.67 -25.79 0.26
CA LEU A 766 -47.89 -27.01 -0.53
C LEU A 766 -48.60 -28.07 0.33
N ASP A 767 -49.47 -28.90 -0.28
CA ASP A 767 -50.02 -30.08 0.35
C ASP A 767 -49.01 -31.23 0.33
N GLU A 768 -49.41 -32.38 0.90
CA GLU A 768 -48.57 -33.60 0.98
C GLU A 768 -48.12 -34.12 -0.39
N ASN A 769 -48.83 -33.77 -1.46
CA ASN A 769 -48.53 -34.14 -2.82
C ASN A 769 -47.75 -33.08 -3.58
N GLY A 770 -47.34 -31.95 -2.90
CA GLY A 770 -46.58 -30.85 -3.49
C GLY A 770 -47.43 -29.90 -4.34
N LYS A 771 -48.75 -29.96 -4.20
CA LYS A 771 -49.68 -29.08 -4.91
C LYS A 771 -49.88 -27.80 -4.08
N THR A 772 -49.80 -26.63 -4.72
CA THR A 772 -50.02 -25.33 -4.07
C THR A 772 -51.43 -25.22 -3.48
N LEU A 773 -51.52 -24.94 -2.18
CA LEU A 773 -52.76 -24.69 -1.46
C LEU A 773 -53.19 -23.24 -1.71
N LYS A 774 -54.52 -23.04 -1.84
CA LYS A 774 -55.10 -21.70 -1.90
C LYS A 774 -54.93 -21.02 -0.53
N LYS A 775 -54.90 -19.73 -0.52
CA LYS A 775 -54.60 -18.87 0.64
C LYS A 775 -55.33 -19.14 1.94
N ASP A 776 -56.45 -19.89 1.92
CA ASP A 776 -57.33 -20.13 3.06
C ASP A 776 -57.13 -21.46 3.80
N UNK A 777 -56.16 -22.31 3.42
CA UNK A 777 -55.93 -23.65 4.03
C UNK A 777 -54.65 -23.74 4.79
N UNK A 778 -54.61 -24.39 5.83
CA UNK A 778 -53.47 -24.53 6.72
C UNK A 778 -52.63 -25.73 6.36
N UNK A 779 -51.65 -25.71 5.85
CA UNK A 779 -50.76 -26.74 5.69
C UNK A 779 -49.35 -26.44 5.43
N UNK A 780 -48.60 -27.15 5.25
CA UNK A 780 -47.17 -27.13 5.20
C UNK A 780 -46.60 -26.16 4.29
N UNK A 781 -45.75 -25.54 4.66
CA UNK A 781 -45.21 -24.50 3.93
C UNK A 781 -43.94 -24.86 3.22
N UNK A 782 -44.06 -24.67 2.08
CA UNK A 782 -42.84 -24.74 1.28
C UNK A 782 -42.50 -23.44 0.75
N UNK A 783 -41.51 -23.11 0.85
CA UNK A 783 -41.08 -21.83 0.36
C UNK A 783 -40.14 -22.01 -0.78
N UNK A 784 -40.47 -21.55 -1.73
CA UNK A 784 -39.63 -21.48 -2.91
C UNK A 784 -39.25 -20.13 -3.19
N UNK A 785 -38.25 -19.96 -3.19
CA UNK A 785 -37.73 -18.64 -3.38
C UNK A 785 -36.65 -18.52 -4.36
N UNK A 786 -36.56 -17.65 -4.94
CA UNK A 786 -35.62 -17.38 -5.97
C UNK A 786 -34.79 -16.20 -5.72
N UNK A 787 -33.77 -16.18 -5.76
CA UNK A 787 -32.83 -15.20 -5.98
C UNK A 787 -31.58 -15.14 -5.22
N UNK A 788 -30.73 -14.92 -5.64
CA UNK A 788 -29.53 -14.94 -5.40
C UNK A 788 -28.39 -14.56 -4.74
N UNK A 789 -27.55 -14.90 -4.86
CA UNK A 789 -26.42 -14.59 -4.21
C UNK A 789 -25.11 -14.50 -4.66
N UNK A 790 -24.39 -14.37 -5.25
CA UNK A 790 -23.15 -14.27 -5.23
C UNK A 790 -22.31 -13.48 -6.01
N UNK A 791 -21.95 -13.17 -6.53
CA UNK A 791 -20.97 -12.76 -7.15
C UNK A 791 -20.53 -11.40 -7.38
N UNK A 792 -20.03 -11.33 -7.62
CA UNK A 792 -19.41 -10.42 -7.98
C UNK A 792 -19.17 -9.09 -8.13
N UNK A 793 -18.82 -8.84 -8.35
CA UNK A 793 -18.42 -7.69 -8.74
C UNK A 793 -19.51 -6.75 -8.68
N UNK A 794 -19.61 -6.64 -7.78
CA UNK A 794 -20.44 -5.64 -7.78
C UNK A 794 -19.84 -4.56 -8.25
N UNK A 795 -19.94 -4.48 -8.99
CA UNK A 795 -19.70 -3.55 -9.49
C UNK A 795 -20.28 -2.41 -8.92
N UNK A 796 -19.93 -2.19 -8.17
CA UNK A 796 -20.15 -1.09 -7.84
C UNK A 796 -19.69 -0.34 -8.87
N ARG A 797 -20.36 0.23 -9.57
CA ARG A 797 -19.99 1.16 -10.59
C ARG A 797 -19.67 2.51 -9.98
N SER A 798 -18.40 2.72 -9.90
CA SER A 798 -17.89 4.03 -9.48
C SER A 798 -18.23 5.07 -10.55
N ARG A 799 -18.91 6.11 -10.16
CA ARG A 799 -18.94 7.33 -10.97
C ARG A 799 -17.53 7.95 -10.89
N ARG A 800 -16.80 7.92 -11.96
CA ARG A 800 -15.62 8.77 -12.11
C ARG A 800 -16.10 10.22 -12.27
N TYR A 801 -16.14 10.93 -11.16
CA TYR A 801 -16.33 12.38 -11.19
C TYR A 801 -15.00 13.05 -10.90
N GLY A 802 -14.50 13.76 -11.91
CA GLY A 802 -13.36 14.67 -11.77
C GLY A 802 -12.00 14.00 -11.59
N SER A 803 -11.01 14.64 -12.14
CA SER A 803 -9.62 14.15 -12.26
C SER A 803 -8.79 14.25 -10.96
N GLU A 804 -9.41 14.29 -9.78
CA GLU A 804 -8.65 14.30 -8.53
C GLU A 804 -8.62 12.90 -7.93
N ARG A 805 -7.53 12.19 -8.16
CA ARG A 805 -7.17 10.99 -7.42
C ARG A 805 -6.66 11.44 -6.05
N ILE A 806 -7.43 11.18 -5.02
CA ILE A 806 -6.94 11.36 -3.65
C ILE A 806 -6.24 10.06 -3.27
N CYS A 807 -4.92 10.12 -3.14
CA CYS A 807 -4.14 9.01 -2.58
C CYS A 807 -3.99 9.25 -1.08
N LEU A 808 -4.41 8.30 -0.27
CA LEU A 808 -4.24 8.32 1.18
C LEU A 808 -2.81 7.91 1.58
#